data_1ec362105561acbef32d80ae9ec9e3be
#
_entry.id   1ec362105561acbef32d80ae9ec9e3be
#
_cell.length_a   1.000
_cell.length_b   1.000
_cell.length_c   1.000
_cell.angle_alpha   90.00
_cell.angle_beta   90.00
_cell.angle_gamma   90.00
#
_symmetry.space_group_name_H-M   'P 1'
#
loop_
_entity.id
_entity.type
_entity.pdbx_description
1 polymer ?
#
loop_
_entity_poly.entity_id
_entity_poly.type
_entity_poly.pdbx_seq_one_letter_code
_entity_poly.pdbx_strand_id
1 'polypeptide(L)'
;MKRPAGSIAELRPTLVIGIGGTGYLGVTSVKEKMLQMLPELVEEGLVRFQVIDTPSQKVRKLPPSEYFSCGGYNANRIIDAMHREHTYEHIRPWFPPTLRPGQISSGAEGIRPVGRLCFFLRRRRIEEILVGKMRALLDESLPRRAAELGVRYITGDGLDIHVISSVCGGTGSGMVLDLVYNLHWWAGRLTDGVRVDGHLVLPEAFNVIGSKDKLRKNGYATLAELDYHTRTGEWRADYGDEDIELTNQAPFRYSYLLDGQTEEGTIDIESLAGAVGEAILTFIYSPVGKQIEERAANYLPAELQALDDRGMICAYSTYGISVGEVPFDATLLRSAIIDCLSTTPVSADAVHEETEHFMRGHEIRLDLLESMEPHIRPIEWGRELPRKVGDMNPYIRLFERQVSNYLDTYEEALAKARERLEALDTTFRAALKERLWELIERPGRRYPAALEFLKALRGPVELIEKHCLEQIERLAKAARSAGEEFRSETLENAVLNGQLTSFAERLQTSQRLEKQLHFYRSLRKFAFEAMEFVKTLMTNLDTLQREIARLSEAQGLSRDGRYRVNARFPVCRFADLQSLIRPKVEEVVTLFLRETKRSHLDVLSGEEPQGPRALAERVQQLATDGYRQMAHMLDYEDLLFRVGNVEETLEAQINRAAPNWKIDPAYPMRNNIIEASAFGHYINSRTGQLLTHLGLTYIEPSNTYDPDQLIVFRTAHGVSLRGLQRLRDYQDLYLSERLEERARLHINRTLQIPLIVPRGEEKSPTMRAFALGACLGLIYQDLHDFYLHEEPEPLGRGRRQAYLTFEHRYHDPTSSFRDEIEETLEKKMREVKGLSDNSALAAVLDKHLTALSIMVAEMRQDRDTHAPEDLEQVALERVVLEREIKLLVPEWTYRKRGAGKN
;
A
#
# COMPACT_ATOMS: atom_id res chain seq x y z
N MET A 1 -1.41 22.85 6.48
CA MET A 1 -0.26 23.08 5.59
C MET A 1 -0.65 24.18 4.60
N LYS A 2 0.11 25.25 4.46
CA LYS A 2 -0.08 26.16 3.33
C LYS A 2 0.41 25.41 2.09
N ARG A 3 -0.50 25.12 1.16
CA ARG A 3 -0.16 24.54 -0.14
C ARG A 3 0.81 25.44 -0.89
N PRO A 4 1.76 24.92 -1.66
CA PRO A 4 2.41 25.71 -2.66
C PRO A 4 1.32 26.24 -3.60
N ALA A 5 1.30 27.54 -3.81
CA ALA A 5 0.34 28.19 -4.69
C ALA A 5 0.46 27.57 -6.09
N GLY A 6 -0.63 26.94 -6.56
CA GLY A 6 -0.74 26.39 -7.92
C GLY A 6 -0.98 24.91 -8.07
N SER A 7 -1.23 24.14 -6.99
CA SER A 7 -1.28 22.66 -7.08
C SER A 7 -2.53 22.05 -7.75
N ILE A 8 -3.67 22.70 -7.85
CA ILE A 8 -4.83 22.23 -8.63
C ILE A 8 -5.43 23.42 -9.37
N ALA A 9 -5.25 23.43 -10.68
CA ALA A 9 -5.77 24.52 -11.47
C ALA A 9 -7.29 24.44 -11.66
N GLU A 10 -7.80 23.22 -11.95
CA GLU A 10 -9.20 23.00 -12.32
C GLU A 10 -9.71 21.67 -11.76
N LEU A 11 -10.91 21.66 -11.21
CA LEU A 11 -11.62 20.47 -10.71
C LEU A 11 -13.05 20.46 -11.26
N ARG A 12 -13.52 19.35 -11.77
CA ARG A 12 -14.91 19.14 -12.19
C ARG A 12 -15.72 18.45 -11.09
N PRO A 13 -17.04 18.62 -11.08
CA PRO A 13 -17.92 17.83 -10.25
C PRO A 13 -17.67 16.34 -10.46
N THR A 14 -17.22 15.64 -9.42
CA THR A 14 -16.81 14.24 -9.55
C THR A 14 -17.47 13.36 -8.52
N LEU A 15 -18.10 12.28 -8.99
CA LEU A 15 -18.71 11.24 -8.16
C LEU A 15 -18.02 9.90 -8.39
N VAL A 16 -17.49 9.30 -7.33
CA VAL A 16 -16.86 7.97 -7.38
C VAL A 16 -17.82 6.95 -6.78
N ILE A 17 -18.24 5.99 -7.60
CA ILE A 17 -19.23 4.97 -7.21
C ILE A 17 -18.55 3.60 -7.22
N GLY A 18 -18.70 2.86 -6.11
CA GLY A 18 -18.27 1.46 -6.01
C GLY A 18 -19.44 0.51 -5.95
N ILE A 19 -19.40 -0.58 -6.72
CA ILE A 19 -20.43 -1.61 -6.72
C ILE A 19 -19.84 -2.93 -6.25
N GLY A 20 -20.42 -3.49 -5.19
CA GLY A 20 -19.98 -4.73 -4.57
C GLY A 20 -18.64 -4.60 -3.82
N GLY A 21 -18.10 -5.73 -3.36
CA GLY A 21 -16.88 -5.75 -2.55
C GLY A 21 -15.67 -5.13 -3.26
N THR A 22 -15.50 -5.35 -4.56
CA THR A 22 -14.43 -4.73 -5.36
C THR A 22 -14.58 -3.22 -5.43
N GLY A 23 -15.81 -2.75 -5.67
CA GLY A 23 -16.11 -1.32 -5.67
C GLY A 23 -15.87 -0.68 -4.30
N TYR A 24 -16.18 -1.40 -3.21
CA TYR A 24 -15.87 -0.96 -1.85
C TYR A 24 -14.37 -0.75 -1.64
N LEU A 25 -13.55 -1.72 -2.04
CA LEU A 25 -12.09 -1.60 -1.94
C LEU A 25 -11.57 -0.41 -2.75
N GLY A 26 -12.01 -0.27 -3.99
CA GLY A 26 -11.60 0.82 -4.86
C GLY A 26 -11.97 2.21 -4.32
N VAL A 27 -13.25 2.41 -3.95
CA VAL A 27 -13.72 3.70 -3.37
C VAL A 27 -12.99 4.02 -2.07
N THR A 28 -12.78 3.01 -1.22
CA THR A 28 -12.02 3.19 0.03
C THR A 28 -10.59 3.63 -0.27
N SER A 29 -9.93 3.01 -1.23
CA SER A 29 -8.57 3.37 -1.65
C SER A 29 -8.50 4.81 -2.19
N VAL A 30 -9.41 5.20 -3.09
CA VAL A 30 -9.47 6.59 -3.61
C VAL A 30 -9.64 7.58 -2.46
N LYS A 31 -10.62 7.33 -1.59
CA LYS A 31 -10.95 8.25 -0.50
C LYS A 31 -9.85 8.35 0.54
N GLU A 32 -9.24 7.23 0.96
CA GLU A 32 -8.13 7.24 1.91
C GLU A 32 -6.95 8.05 1.37
N LYS A 33 -6.62 7.90 0.10
CA LYS A 33 -5.57 8.67 -0.56
C LYS A 33 -5.92 10.16 -0.66
N MET A 34 -7.16 10.49 -1.03
CA MET A 34 -7.60 11.88 -1.05
C MET A 34 -7.54 12.55 0.32
N LEU A 35 -7.97 11.85 1.37
CA LEU A 35 -7.88 12.36 2.74
C LEU A 35 -6.44 12.55 3.21
N GLN A 36 -5.49 11.73 2.73
CA GLN A 36 -4.08 11.90 3.02
C GLN A 36 -3.46 13.09 2.31
N MET A 37 -3.86 13.33 1.07
CA MET A 37 -3.22 14.30 0.17
C MET A 37 -3.96 15.64 0.12
N LEU A 38 -5.27 15.62 0.10
CA LEU A 38 -6.15 16.77 -0.12
C LEU A 38 -7.44 16.66 0.71
N PRO A 39 -7.34 16.57 2.05
CA PRO A 39 -8.50 16.36 2.92
C PRO A 39 -9.59 17.41 2.71
N GLU A 40 -9.22 18.64 2.47
CA GLU A 40 -10.17 19.74 2.32
C GLU A 40 -11.14 19.57 1.13
N LEU A 41 -10.71 18.91 0.05
CA LEU A 41 -11.60 18.66 -1.09
C LEU A 41 -12.71 17.66 -0.75
N VAL A 42 -12.40 16.69 0.11
CA VAL A 42 -13.37 15.72 0.62
C VAL A 42 -14.29 16.36 1.67
N GLU A 43 -13.72 17.14 2.59
CA GLU A 43 -14.45 17.83 3.66
C GLU A 43 -15.42 18.86 3.11
N GLU A 44 -15.02 19.63 2.11
CA GLU A 44 -15.87 20.59 1.41
C GLU A 44 -16.85 19.94 0.42
N GLY A 45 -16.73 18.63 0.20
CA GLY A 45 -17.64 17.87 -0.66
C GLY A 45 -17.50 18.16 -2.15
N LEU A 46 -16.31 18.60 -2.58
CA LEU A 46 -15.99 18.88 -4.00
C LEU A 46 -15.85 17.59 -4.82
N VAL A 47 -15.56 16.47 -4.16
CA VAL A 47 -15.63 15.11 -4.68
C VAL A 47 -16.49 14.29 -3.71
N ARG A 48 -17.35 13.44 -4.25
CA ARG A 48 -18.24 12.61 -3.43
C ARG A 48 -18.08 11.14 -3.74
N PHE A 49 -18.40 10.34 -2.74
CA PHE A 49 -18.21 8.88 -2.77
C PHE A 49 -19.52 8.18 -2.46
N GLN A 50 -19.75 7.03 -3.11
CA GLN A 50 -20.85 6.14 -2.77
C GLN A 50 -20.48 4.70 -3.06
N VAL A 51 -20.75 3.81 -2.12
CA VAL A 51 -20.71 2.36 -2.33
C VAL A 51 -22.13 1.81 -2.26
N ILE A 52 -22.44 0.92 -3.19
CA ILE A 52 -23.68 0.14 -3.25
C ILE A 52 -23.28 -1.33 -3.21
N ASP A 53 -23.68 -2.04 -2.16
CA ASP A 53 -23.36 -3.46 -2.01
C ASP A 53 -24.53 -4.21 -1.37
N THR A 54 -24.53 -5.55 -1.49
CA THR A 54 -25.59 -6.39 -0.91
C THR A 54 -25.39 -6.72 0.55
N PRO A 55 -24.18 -6.92 1.11
CA PRO A 55 -24.00 -7.22 2.53
C PRO A 55 -24.37 -6.08 3.46
N SER A 56 -24.94 -6.45 4.62
CA SER A 56 -25.26 -5.52 5.70
C SER A 56 -24.16 -5.36 6.77
N GLN A 57 -22.92 -5.70 6.45
CA GLN A 57 -21.82 -5.87 7.41
C GLN A 57 -21.48 -4.62 8.22
N LYS A 58 -20.98 -4.88 9.46
CA LYS A 58 -20.85 -3.90 10.55
C LYS A 58 -19.55 -3.10 10.60
N VAL A 59 -18.46 -3.55 9.99
CA VAL A 59 -17.15 -2.88 10.06
C VAL A 59 -16.80 -2.29 8.71
N ARG A 60 -16.71 -0.96 8.64
CA ARG A 60 -16.44 -0.26 7.39
C ARG A 60 -15.57 0.95 7.64
N LYS A 61 -14.66 1.19 6.71
CA LYS A 61 -13.82 2.39 6.68
C LYS A 61 -14.58 3.63 6.16
N LEU A 62 -15.76 3.43 5.53
CA LEU A 62 -16.59 4.51 5.00
C LEU A 62 -17.73 4.86 5.97
N PRO A 63 -18.11 6.14 6.07
CA PRO A 63 -19.25 6.56 6.87
C PRO A 63 -20.57 6.00 6.29
N PRO A 64 -21.62 5.86 7.12
CA PRO A 64 -22.92 5.36 6.68
C PRO A 64 -23.56 6.13 5.52
N SER A 65 -23.25 7.42 5.37
CA SER A 65 -23.74 8.27 4.26
C SER A 65 -23.11 7.92 2.90
N GLU A 66 -22.04 7.15 2.90
CA GLU A 66 -21.30 6.75 1.70
C GLU A 66 -21.38 5.24 1.40
N TYR A 67 -22.11 4.50 2.23
CA TYR A 67 -22.34 3.09 2.00
C TYR A 67 -23.84 2.78 2.08
N PHE A 68 -24.37 2.16 1.02
CA PHE A 68 -25.74 1.70 0.96
C PHE A 68 -25.78 0.19 0.78
N SER A 69 -26.44 -0.51 1.72
CA SER A 69 -26.72 -1.94 1.60
C SER A 69 -28.06 -2.15 0.90
N CYS A 70 -28.05 -2.78 -0.25
CA CYS A 70 -29.27 -3.12 -1.00
C CYS A 70 -29.82 -4.53 -0.72
N GLY A 71 -29.18 -5.30 0.17
CA GLY A 71 -29.65 -6.61 0.62
C GLY A 71 -30.58 -6.56 1.84
N GLY A 72 -30.61 -7.63 2.59
CA GLY A 72 -31.36 -7.70 3.85
C GLY A 72 -32.80 -8.26 3.74
N TYR A 73 -33.12 -8.96 2.65
CA TYR A 73 -34.45 -9.56 2.45
C TYR A 73 -34.37 -11.02 1.95
N ASN A 74 -35.49 -11.71 2.07
CA ASN A 74 -35.64 -13.05 1.57
C ASN A 74 -36.12 -13.03 0.11
N ALA A 75 -35.24 -13.32 -0.82
CA ALA A 75 -35.54 -13.31 -2.25
C ALA A 75 -36.61 -14.34 -2.63
N ASN A 76 -36.68 -15.51 -1.97
CA ASN A 76 -37.68 -16.51 -2.27
C ASN A 76 -39.12 -16.02 -2.01
N ARG A 77 -39.34 -15.17 -0.97
CA ARG A 77 -40.66 -14.56 -0.75
C ARG A 77 -41.05 -13.64 -1.90
N ILE A 78 -40.09 -12.88 -2.42
CA ILE A 78 -40.31 -11.96 -3.55
C ILE A 78 -40.61 -12.78 -4.82
N ILE A 79 -39.84 -13.84 -5.06
CA ILE A 79 -40.06 -14.74 -6.20
C ILE A 79 -41.44 -15.42 -6.09
N ASP A 80 -41.85 -15.86 -4.89
CA ASP A 80 -43.18 -16.44 -4.67
C ASP A 80 -44.29 -15.42 -4.86
N ALA A 81 -44.08 -14.14 -4.50
CA ALA A 81 -45.00 -13.05 -4.77
C ALA A 81 -45.12 -12.75 -6.27
N MET A 82 -43.99 -12.75 -7.03
CA MET A 82 -43.99 -12.63 -8.47
C MET A 82 -44.84 -13.68 -9.20
N HIS A 83 -45.00 -14.87 -8.59
CA HIS A 83 -45.81 -15.92 -9.16
C HIS A 83 -47.31 -15.83 -8.80
N ARG A 84 -47.68 -15.13 -7.72
CA ARG A 84 -49.04 -15.04 -7.16
C ARG A 84 -49.67 -13.68 -7.35
N GLU A 85 -48.88 -12.61 -7.45
CA GLU A 85 -49.33 -11.22 -7.44
C GLU A 85 -48.78 -10.48 -8.65
N HIS A 86 -49.54 -9.50 -9.14
CA HIS A 86 -49.14 -8.66 -10.26
C HIS A 86 -48.05 -7.63 -9.89
N THR A 87 -47.65 -7.58 -8.64
CA THR A 87 -46.78 -6.53 -8.08
C THR A 87 -45.35 -6.50 -8.68
N TYR A 88 -44.87 -7.60 -9.22
CA TYR A 88 -43.51 -7.75 -9.74
C TYR A 88 -43.47 -8.25 -11.21
N GLU A 89 -44.48 -7.90 -12.00
CA GLU A 89 -44.54 -8.35 -13.41
C GLU A 89 -43.37 -7.92 -14.26
N HIS A 90 -42.78 -6.73 -13.97
CA HIS A 90 -41.61 -6.19 -14.62
C HIS A 90 -40.29 -6.98 -14.35
N ILE A 91 -40.26 -7.76 -13.25
CA ILE A 91 -39.10 -8.61 -12.90
C ILE A 91 -39.22 -10.01 -13.55
N ARG A 92 -40.44 -10.52 -13.66
CA ARG A 92 -40.73 -11.87 -14.12
C ARG A 92 -40.11 -12.25 -15.50
N PRO A 93 -40.09 -11.37 -16.51
CA PRO A 93 -39.55 -11.71 -17.83
C PRO A 93 -38.07 -12.08 -17.80
N TRP A 94 -37.29 -11.32 -17.06
CA TRP A 94 -35.85 -11.45 -17.08
C TRP A 94 -35.27 -12.32 -15.95
N PHE A 95 -36.00 -12.49 -14.81
CA PHE A 95 -35.51 -13.29 -13.69
C PHE A 95 -35.68 -14.80 -13.93
N PRO A 96 -34.65 -15.64 -13.68
CA PRO A 96 -34.75 -17.07 -13.88
C PRO A 96 -35.76 -17.71 -12.91
N PRO A 97 -36.81 -18.40 -13.40
CA PRO A 97 -37.93 -18.89 -12.60
C PRO A 97 -37.54 -20.03 -11.64
N THR A 98 -36.46 -20.73 -11.93
CA THR A 98 -35.98 -21.87 -11.12
C THR A 98 -34.95 -21.46 -10.05
N LEU A 99 -34.53 -20.19 -10.06
CA LEU A 99 -33.54 -19.68 -9.12
C LEU A 99 -34.18 -19.42 -7.74
N ARG A 100 -33.59 -19.95 -6.66
CA ARG A 100 -34.06 -19.82 -5.28
C ARG A 100 -32.92 -19.44 -4.36
N PRO A 101 -32.47 -18.16 -4.33
CA PRO A 101 -31.26 -17.74 -3.62
C PRO A 101 -31.46 -17.65 -2.08
N GLY A 102 -32.68 -17.73 -1.56
CA GLY A 102 -32.90 -17.64 -0.12
C GLY A 102 -32.80 -16.23 0.47
N GLN A 103 -32.16 -16.13 1.63
CA GLN A 103 -31.92 -14.86 2.33
C GLN A 103 -30.67 -14.16 1.77
N ILE A 104 -30.84 -12.95 1.28
CA ILE A 104 -29.73 -12.12 0.78
C ILE A 104 -29.21 -11.27 1.95
N SER A 105 -28.34 -11.84 2.77
CA SER A 105 -27.75 -11.14 3.94
C SER A 105 -26.23 -10.97 3.85
N SER A 106 -25.55 -11.92 3.21
CA SER A 106 -24.07 -11.95 3.11
C SER A 106 -23.53 -11.53 1.73
N GLY A 107 -24.41 -11.26 0.77
CA GLY A 107 -24.06 -10.90 -0.58
C GLY A 107 -24.91 -11.60 -1.62
N ALA A 108 -24.70 -11.31 -2.89
CA ALA A 108 -25.36 -12.00 -4.01
C ALA A 108 -24.69 -13.34 -4.37
N GLU A 109 -23.71 -13.79 -3.58
CA GLU A 109 -23.01 -15.10 -3.68
C GLU A 109 -22.51 -15.47 -5.09
N GLY A 110 -22.14 -14.46 -5.88
CA GLY A 110 -21.73 -14.66 -7.27
C GLY A 110 -22.88 -15.02 -8.21
N ILE A 111 -24.14 -14.70 -7.85
CA ILE A 111 -25.31 -14.93 -8.69
C ILE A 111 -25.80 -13.59 -9.24
N ARG A 112 -25.52 -13.36 -10.53
CA ARG A 112 -25.74 -12.08 -11.20
C ARG A 112 -27.22 -11.62 -11.20
N PRO A 113 -28.22 -12.50 -11.54
CA PRO A 113 -29.63 -12.11 -11.43
C PRO A 113 -30.07 -11.66 -10.04
N VAL A 114 -29.41 -12.16 -8.97
CA VAL A 114 -29.68 -11.70 -7.59
C VAL A 114 -29.17 -10.28 -7.38
N GLY A 115 -27.99 -9.96 -7.91
CA GLY A 115 -27.48 -8.58 -7.90
C GLY A 115 -28.44 -7.61 -8.61
N ARG A 116 -28.93 -7.98 -9.80
CA ARG A 116 -29.93 -7.21 -10.53
C ARG A 116 -31.23 -7.04 -9.74
N LEU A 117 -31.73 -8.13 -9.14
CA LEU A 117 -32.92 -8.08 -8.29
C LEU A 117 -32.76 -7.09 -7.14
N CYS A 118 -31.59 -7.06 -6.51
CA CYS A 118 -31.31 -6.09 -5.44
C CYS A 118 -31.40 -4.65 -5.94
N PHE A 119 -30.90 -4.36 -7.14
CA PHE A 119 -31.00 -3.05 -7.75
C PHE A 119 -32.48 -2.68 -8.01
N PHE A 120 -33.25 -3.54 -8.63
CA PHE A 120 -34.67 -3.30 -8.92
C PHE A 120 -35.48 -2.98 -7.68
N LEU A 121 -35.30 -3.78 -6.61
CA LEU A 121 -36.03 -3.60 -5.34
C LEU A 121 -35.61 -2.34 -4.57
N ARG A 122 -34.45 -1.79 -4.84
CA ARG A 122 -33.91 -0.63 -4.12
C ARG A 122 -33.64 0.58 -5.03
N ARG A 123 -34.04 0.51 -6.29
CA ARG A 123 -33.77 1.52 -7.32
C ARG A 123 -34.12 2.92 -6.85
N ARG A 124 -35.34 3.15 -6.34
CA ARG A 124 -35.77 4.47 -5.84
C ARG A 124 -34.83 5.01 -4.75
N ARG A 125 -34.43 4.15 -3.83
CA ARG A 125 -33.54 4.58 -2.76
C ARG A 125 -32.12 4.87 -3.27
N ILE A 126 -31.64 4.09 -4.22
CA ILE A 126 -30.36 4.35 -4.92
C ILE A 126 -30.44 5.67 -5.68
N GLU A 127 -31.53 5.92 -6.38
CA GLU A 127 -31.80 7.18 -7.07
C GLU A 127 -31.75 8.38 -6.12
N GLU A 128 -32.51 8.34 -5.02
CA GLU A 128 -32.51 9.40 -4.00
C GLU A 128 -31.09 9.74 -3.51
N ILE A 129 -30.30 8.70 -3.22
CA ILE A 129 -28.92 8.86 -2.73
C ILE A 129 -28.03 9.48 -3.80
N LEU A 130 -28.04 8.92 -5.00
CA LEU A 130 -27.13 9.34 -6.08
C LEU A 130 -27.51 10.70 -6.66
N VAL A 131 -28.81 10.93 -6.92
CA VAL A 131 -29.32 12.24 -7.37
C VAL A 131 -29.03 13.31 -6.32
N GLY A 132 -29.22 13.00 -5.03
CA GLY A 132 -28.86 13.91 -3.95
C GLY A 132 -27.38 14.29 -3.95
N LYS A 133 -26.47 13.32 -4.20
CA LYS A 133 -25.04 13.59 -4.30
C LYS A 133 -24.68 14.38 -5.57
N MET A 134 -25.28 14.04 -6.71
CA MET A 134 -25.08 14.77 -7.97
C MET A 134 -25.54 16.23 -7.85
N ARG A 135 -26.72 16.48 -7.30
CA ARG A 135 -27.20 17.85 -7.03
C ARG A 135 -26.27 18.62 -6.11
N ALA A 136 -25.77 17.96 -5.07
CA ALA A 136 -24.83 18.57 -4.15
C ALA A 136 -23.45 18.86 -4.76
N LEU A 137 -23.03 18.15 -5.82
CA LEU A 137 -21.83 18.45 -6.60
C LEU A 137 -22.04 19.60 -7.60
N LEU A 138 -23.28 19.83 -8.01
CA LEU A 138 -23.67 20.91 -8.93
C LEU A 138 -24.17 22.17 -8.19
N ASP A 139 -24.01 22.22 -6.87
CA ASP A 139 -24.44 23.36 -6.04
C ASP A 139 -23.66 24.61 -6.38
N GLU A 140 -24.37 25.71 -6.61
CA GLU A 140 -23.81 27.02 -7.03
C GLU A 140 -22.83 27.62 -6.01
N SER A 141 -22.87 27.17 -4.76
CA SER A 141 -21.93 27.62 -3.71
C SER A 141 -20.56 26.99 -3.79
N LEU A 142 -20.42 25.81 -4.42
CA LEU A 142 -19.17 25.05 -4.48
C LEU A 142 -18.04 25.78 -5.21
N PRO A 143 -18.25 26.46 -6.35
CA PRO A 143 -17.17 27.21 -7.00
C PRO A 143 -16.54 28.26 -6.09
N ARG A 144 -17.34 28.93 -5.25
CA ARG A 144 -16.83 29.89 -4.28
C ARG A 144 -16.00 29.23 -3.20
N ARG A 145 -16.48 28.14 -2.61
CA ARG A 145 -15.74 27.40 -1.58
C ARG A 145 -14.45 26.78 -2.12
N ALA A 146 -14.50 26.26 -3.34
CA ALA A 146 -13.30 25.77 -4.02
C ALA A 146 -12.27 26.88 -4.26
N ALA A 147 -12.72 28.09 -4.64
CA ALA A 147 -11.84 29.24 -4.84
C ALA A 147 -11.13 29.66 -3.56
N GLU A 148 -11.77 29.54 -2.39
CA GLU A 148 -11.15 29.76 -1.08
C GLU A 148 -10.00 28.77 -0.79
N LEU A 149 -10.06 27.59 -1.42
CA LEU A 149 -9.00 26.57 -1.39
C LEU A 149 -7.96 26.76 -2.52
N GLY A 150 -8.12 27.76 -3.38
CA GLY A 150 -7.27 27.99 -4.54
C GLY A 150 -7.55 27.04 -5.71
N VAL A 151 -8.75 26.44 -5.77
CA VAL A 151 -9.17 25.50 -6.81
C VAL A 151 -10.25 26.15 -7.67
N ARG A 152 -10.10 26.05 -9.00
CA ARG A 152 -11.16 26.43 -9.93
C ARG A 152 -12.11 25.27 -10.12
N TYR A 153 -13.32 25.37 -9.59
CA TYR A 153 -14.37 24.36 -9.73
C TYR A 153 -15.28 24.68 -10.92
N ILE A 154 -15.34 23.77 -11.89
CA ILE A 154 -16.00 24.00 -13.18
C ILE A 154 -17.31 23.21 -13.24
N THR A 155 -18.42 23.83 -12.89
CA THR A 155 -19.76 23.19 -12.93
C THR A 155 -20.38 23.18 -14.33
N GLY A 156 -19.95 24.08 -15.22
CA GLY A 156 -20.53 24.21 -16.58
C GLY A 156 -20.13 23.11 -17.56
N ASP A 157 -19.08 22.34 -17.26
CA ASP A 157 -18.58 21.26 -18.11
C ASP A 157 -19.23 19.89 -17.84
N GLY A 158 -20.27 19.84 -17.00
CA GLY A 158 -21.00 18.64 -16.70
C GLY A 158 -20.49 17.89 -15.45
N LEU A 159 -20.68 16.57 -15.41
CA LEU A 159 -20.43 15.71 -14.26
C LEU A 159 -19.57 14.50 -14.65
N ASP A 160 -18.49 14.28 -13.95
CA ASP A 160 -17.65 13.08 -14.08
C ASP A 160 -18.06 12.02 -13.06
N ILE A 161 -18.32 10.80 -13.54
CA ILE A 161 -18.70 9.66 -12.72
C ILE A 161 -17.75 8.50 -12.96
N HIS A 162 -17.00 8.09 -11.96
CA HIS A 162 -16.15 6.91 -12.01
C HIS A 162 -16.87 5.74 -11.34
N VAL A 163 -17.13 4.67 -12.07
CA VAL A 163 -17.79 3.46 -11.57
C VAL A 163 -16.77 2.34 -11.43
N ILE A 164 -16.54 1.89 -10.20
CA ILE A 164 -15.62 0.79 -9.90
C ILE A 164 -16.43 -0.47 -9.61
N SER A 165 -16.20 -1.52 -10.36
CA SER A 165 -16.91 -2.79 -10.23
C SER A 165 -16.06 -3.98 -10.65
N SER A 166 -16.51 -5.18 -10.32
CA SER A 166 -15.99 -6.42 -10.89
C SER A 166 -16.99 -6.98 -11.90
N VAL A 167 -16.49 -7.51 -13.00
CA VAL A 167 -17.32 -8.20 -14.01
C VAL A 167 -17.71 -9.62 -13.59
N CYS A 168 -17.21 -10.14 -12.48
CA CYS A 168 -17.34 -11.54 -12.11
C CYS A 168 -18.05 -11.80 -10.77
N GLY A 169 -18.26 -10.78 -9.95
CA GLY A 169 -19.02 -10.89 -8.70
C GLY A 169 -20.53 -10.95 -8.93
N GLY A 170 -21.33 -11.34 -7.92
CA GLY A 170 -22.79 -11.37 -8.06
C GLY A 170 -23.42 -9.97 -8.00
N THR A 171 -22.97 -9.12 -7.05
CA THR A 171 -23.50 -7.76 -6.87
C THR A 171 -23.05 -6.85 -8.01
N GLY A 172 -21.73 -6.67 -8.15
CA GLY A 172 -21.16 -5.73 -9.13
C GLY A 172 -21.60 -6.06 -10.56
N SER A 173 -21.27 -7.24 -11.03
CA SER A 173 -21.59 -7.67 -12.40
C SER A 173 -23.09 -7.79 -12.67
N GLY A 174 -23.90 -7.98 -11.60
CA GLY A 174 -25.36 -8.14 -11.74
C GLY A 174 -26.11 -6.82 -11.90
N MET A 175 -25.56 -5.70 -11.35
CA MET A 175 -26.28 -4.42 -11.38
C MET A 175 -25.57 -3.29 -12.13
N VAL A 176 -24.33 -3.50 -12.57
CA VAL A 176 -23.51 -2.43 -13.13
C VAL A 176 -24.17 -1.77 -14.35
N LEU A 177 -24.71 -2.55 -15.27
CA LEU A 177 -25.36 -2.00 -16.47
C LEU A 177 -26.64 -1.24 -16.13
N ASP A 178 -27.52 -1.82 -15.29
CA ASP A 178 -28.72 -1.11 -14.83
C ASP A 178 -28.36 0.20 -14.14
N LEU A 179 -27.36 0.19 -13.24
CA LEU A 179 -26.94 1.40 -12.54
C LEU A 179 -26.41 2.45 -13.52
N VAL A 180 -25.56 2.07 -14.46
CA VAL A 180 -24.92 3.02 -15.39
C VAL A 180 -25.94 3.68 -16.30
N TYR A 181 -26.88 2.93 -16.85
CA TYR A 181 -27.93 3.50 -17.67
C TYR A 181 -28.90 4.38 -16.86
N ASN A 182 -29.19 4.01 -15.61
CA ASN A 182 -29.90 4.90 -14.70
C ASN A 182 -29.10 6.16 -14.37
N LEU A 183 -27.78 6.11 -14.23
CA LEU A 183 -26.93 7.29 -14.04
C LEU A 183 -27.04 8.25 -15.23
N HIS A 184 -26.94 7.75 -16.46
CA HIS A 184 -27.18 8.57 -17.66
C HIS A 184 -28.57 9.23 -17.64
N TRP A 185 -29.60 8.47 -17.29
CA TRP A 185 -30.95 8.95 -17.20
C TRP A 185 -31.16 10.00 -16.10
N TRP A 186 -30.67 9.75 -14.90
CA TRP A 186 -30.81 10.68 -13.79
C TRP A 186 -29.93 11.92 -13.93
N ALA A 187 -28.67 11.76 -14.28
CA ALA A 187 -27.73 12.85 -14.44
C ALA A 187 -28.05 13.74 -15.63
N GLY A 188 -28.50 13.17 -16.76
CA GLY A 188 -28.94 13.92 -17.93
C GLY A 188 -30.15 14.84 -17.70
N ARG A 189 -30.89 14.63 -16.59
CA ARG A 189 -31.95 15.55 -16.13
C ARG A 189 -31.43 16.70 -15.25
N LEU A 190 -30.17 16.65 -14.84
CA LEU A 190 -29.54 17.63 -13.95
C LEU A 190 -28.55 18.53 -14.69
N THR A 191 -27.84 17.99 -15.65
CA THR A 191 -26.80 18.70 -16.38
C THR A 191 -26.54 18.05 -17.74
N ASP A 192 -26.11 18.86 -18.70
CA ASP A 192 -25.51 18.36 -19.94
C ASP A 192 -24.08 17.87 -19.68
N GLY A 193 -23.52 17.04 -20.55
CA GLY A 193 -22.10 16.64 -20.47
C GLY A 193 -21.78 15.62 -19.38
N VAL A 194 -22.69 14.66 -19.16
CA VAL A 194 -22.46 13.53 -18.22
C VAL A 194 -21.45 12.56 -18.82
N ARG A 195 -20.38 12.28 -18.09
CA ARG A 195 -19.32 11.34 -18.46
C ARG A 195 -19.22 10.23 -17.44
N VAL A 196 -19.44 9.01 -17.89
CA VAL A 196 -19.36 7.83 -17.02
C VAL A 196 -18.21 6.94 -17.48
N ASP A 197 -17.22 6.75 -16.63
CA ASP A 197 -16.07 5.88 -16.87
C ASP A 197 -16.14 4.63 -15.99
N GLY A 198 -15.93 3.45 -16.59
CA GLY A 198 -15.97 2.17 -15.90
C GLY A 198 -14.58 1.62 -15.62
N HIS A 199 -14.31 1.31 -14.36
CA HIS A 199 -13.11 0.60 -13.90
C HIS A 199 -13.51 -0.83 -13.52
N LEU A 200 -13.35 -1.74 -14.48
CA LEU A 200 -13.96 -3.06 -14.46
C LEU A 200 -12.90 -4.14 -14.21
N VAL A 201 -12.94 -4.73 -13.02
CA VAL A 201 -11.98 -5.75 -12.61
C VAL A 201 -12.38 -7.12 -13.17
N LEU A 202 -11.42 -7.75 -13.86
CA LEU A 202 -11.56 -9.05 -14.49
C LEU A 202 -11.31 -10.21 -13.52
N PRO A 203 -11.73 -11.46 -13.84
CA PRO A 203 -11.62 -12.62 -12.96
C PRO A 203 -10.22 -12.95 -12.48
N GLU A 204 -9.17 -12.64 -13.25
CA GLU A 204 -7.79 -13.05 -12.92
C GLU A 204 -7.20 -12.29 -11.74
N ALA A 205 -7.72 -11.12 -11.42
CA ALA A 205 -7.33 -10.35 -10.23
C ALA A 205 -7.70 -11.04 -8.90
N PHE A 206 -8.58 -12.06 -8.94
CA PHE A 206 -9.04 -12.73 -7.73
C PHE A 206 -8.25 -14.01 -7.45
N ASN A 207 -7.39 -13.97 -6.44
CA ASN A 207 -6.72 -15.14 -5.88
C ASN A 207 -7.64 -15.88 -4.90
N VAL A 208 -8.79 -16.36 -5.38
CA VAL A 208 -9.82 -16.92 -4.51
C VAL A 208 -9.58 -18.40 -4.25
N ILE A 209 -9.70 -18.77 -2.98
CA ILE A 209 -9.93 -20.14 -2.50
C ILE A 209 -11.35 -20.50 -2.91
N GLY A 210 -11.52 -21.10 -4.08
CA GLY A 210 -12.83 -21.50 -4.61
C GLY A 210 -12.85 -21.55 -6.14
N SER A 211 -13.99 -21.87 -6.72
CA SER A 211 -14.11 -22.06 -8.17
C SER A 211 -13.86 -20.77 -8.97
N LYS A 212 -12.61 -20.56 -9.43
CA LYS A 212 -12.30 -19.53 -10.43
C LYS A 212 -13.19 -19.66 -11.69
N ASP A 213 -13.67 -20.85 -11.98
CA ASP A 213 -14.53 -21.13 -13.12
C ASP A 213 -15.86 -20.39 -13.05
N LYS A 214 -16.48 -20.30 -11.86
CA LYS A 214 -17.68 -19.49 -11.65
C LYS A 214 -17.43 -18.00 -11.94
N LEU A 215 -16.30 -17.47 -11.48
CA LEU A 215 -15.92 -16.08 -11.74
C LEU A 215 -15.69 -15.82 -13.23
N ARG A 216 -15.03 -16.75 -13.91
CA ARG A 216 -14.78 -16.66 -15.36
C ARG A 216 -16.05 -16.73 -16.18
N LYS A 217 -16.99 -17.62 -15.82
CA LYS A 217 -18.32 -17.72 -16.47
C LYS A 217 -19.12 -16.42 -16.31
N ASN A 218 -19.18 -15.88 -15.09
CA ASN A 218 -19.80 -14.59 -14.83
C ASN A 218 -19.10 -13.47 -15.61
N GLY A 219 -17.76 -13.47 -15.61
CA GLY A 219 -16.94 -12.52 -16.36
C GLY A 219 -17.27 -12.52 -17.84
N TYR A 220 -17.33 -13.71 -18.45
CA TYR A 220 -17.73 -13.83 -19.85
C TYR A 220 -19.13 -13.27 -20.11
N ALA A 221 -20.12 -13.68 -19.32
CA ALA A 221 -21.49 -13.22 -19.51
C ALA A 221 -21.62 -11.70 -19.36
N THR A 222 -20.88 -11.10 -18.40
CA THR A 222 -20.86 -9.64 -18.22
C THR A 222 -20.21 -8.92 -19.39
N LEU A 223 -19.06 -9.42 -19.87
CA LEU A 223 -18.35 -8.84 -21.00
C LEU A 223 -19.15 -8.94 -22.28
N ALA A 224 -19.87 -10.07 -22.48
CA ALA A 224 -20.75 -10.25 -23.65
C ALA A 224 -21.93 -9.26 -23.63
N GLU A 225 -22.55 -9.04 -22.47
CA GLU A 225 -23.60 -8.03 -22.30
C GLU A 225 -23.06 -6.61 -22.49
N LEU A 226 -21.90 -6.31 -21.90
CA LEU A 226 -21.23 -5.02 -22.06
C LEU A 226 -20.93 -4.75 -23.53
N ASP A 227 -20.37 -5.73 -24.25
CA ASP A 227 -20.04 -5.62 -25.66
C ASP A 227 -21.30 -5.42 -26.51
N TYR A 228 -22.38 -6.18 -26.23
CA TYR A 228 -23.67 -6.02 -26.91
C TYR A 228 -24.20 -4.59 -26.76
N HIS A 229 -24.30 -4.08 -25.54
CA HIS A 229 -24.84 -2.73 -25.30
C HIS A 229 -23.91 -1.61 -25.79
N THR A 230 -22.59 -1.83 -25.76
CA THR A 230 -21.63 -0.86 -26.32
C THR A 230 -21.76 -0.76 -27.83
N ARG A 231 -22.02 -1.89 -28.51
CA ARG A 231 -22.22 -1.92 -29.98
C ARG A 231 -23.57 -1.35 -30.43
N THR A 232 -24.62 -1.73 -29.73
CA THR A 232 -25.97 -1.31 -30.09
C THR A 232 -26.29 0.11 -29.63
N GLY A 233 -25.67 0.56 -28.55
CA GLY A 233 -26.04 1.81 -27.91
C GLY A 233 -27.46 1.82 -27.36
N GLU A 234 -28.08 0.66 -27.22
CA GLU A 234 -29.48 0.52 -26.84
C GLU A 234 -29.61 -0.05 -25.44
N TRP A 235 -30.49 0.58 -24.66
CA TRP A 235 -30.91 0.05 -23.36
C TRP A 235 -32.41 0.20 -23.21
N ARG A 236 -33.05 -0.87 -22.76
CA ARG A 236 -34.47 -0.83 -22.40
C ARG A 236 -34.72 -1.66 -21.15
N ALA A 237 -35.30 -1.05 -20.15
CA ALA A 237 -35.70 -1.74 -18.93
C ALA A 237 -36.93 -1.08 -18.29
N ASP A 238 -37.92 -1.92 -17.98
CA ASP A 238 -39.07 -1.56 -17.13
C ASP A 238 -38.70 -1.81 -15.67
N TYR A 239 -38.66 -0.76 -14.87
CA TYR A 239 -38.37 -0.84 -13.43
C TYR A 239 -39.65 -0.88 -12.57
N GLY A 240 -40.80 -0.94 -13.22
CA GLY A 240 -42.14 -0.98 -12.58
C GLY A 240 -42.70 0.38 -12.16
N ASP A 241 -41.86 1.34 -11.88
CA ASP A 241 -42.20 2.72 -11.60
C ASP A 241 -41.82 3.67 -12.75
N GLU A 242 -40.87 3.28 -13.56
CA GLU A 242 -40.35 4.06 -14.68
C GLU A 242 -39.77 3.12 -15.75
N ASP A 243 -40.16 3.38 -16.99
CA ASP A 243 -39.54 2.76 -18.17
C ASP A 243 -38.36 3.62 -18.62
N ILE A 244 -37.17 3.02 -18.75
CA ILE A 244 -36.01 3.69 -19.28
C ILE A 244 -35.70 3.09 -20.65
N GLU A 245 -35.69 3.94 -21.66
CA GLU A 245 -35.28 3.61 -23.01
C GLU A 245 -34.25 4.65 -23.46
N LEU A 246 -33.03 4.18 -23.75
CA LEU A 246 -31.92 4.98 -24.22
C LEU A 246 -31.41 4.41 -25.53
N THR A 247 -31.18 5.28 -26.52
CA THR A 247 -30.65 4.94 -27.84
C THR A 247 -29.39 5.78 -28.12
N ASN A 248 -28.46 5.24 -28.86
CA ASN A 248 -27.17 5.86 -29.14
C ASN A 248 -26.35 6.19 -27.89
N GLN A 249 -26.56 5.43 -26.80
CA GLN A 249 -25.90 5.63 -25.52
C GLN A 249 -25.08 4.38 -25.15
N ALA A 250 -23.76 4.44 -25.29
CA ALA A 250 -22.89 3.43 -24.73
C ALA A 250 -22.94 3.48 -23.18
N PRO A 251 -22.78 2.34 -22.48
CA PRO A 251 -22.82 2.34 -21.02
C PRO A 251 -21.72 3.20 -20.43
N PHE A 252 -20.52 3.16 -20.96
CA PHE A 252 -19.37 3.94 -20.50
C PHE A 252 -18.76 4.76 -21.62
N ARG A 253 -18.22 5.94 -21.27
CA ARG A 253 -17.30 6.69 -22.15
C ARG A 253 -16.02 5.89 -22.36
N TYR A 254 -15.40 5.44 -21.27
CA TYR A 254 -14.27 4.53 -21.25
C TYR A 254 -14.57 3.31 -20.40
N SER A 255 -14.41 2.13 -20.97
CA SER A 255 -14.45 0.85 -20.27
C SER A 255 -13.02 0.37 -20.00
N TYR A 256 -12.47 0.71 -18.84
CA TYR A 256 -11.15 0.23 -18.41
C TYR A 256 -11.29 -1.19 -17.85
N LEU A 257 -10.67 -2.16 -18.51
CA LEU A 257 -10.65 -3.56 -18.10
C LEU A 257 -9.32 -3.85 -17.41
N LEU A 258 -9.37 -4.38 -16.17
CA LEU A 258 -8.22 -4.55 -15.30
C LEU A 258 -8.19 -5.98 -14.77
N ASP A 259 -7.18 -6.78 -15.15
CA ASP A 259 -7.08 -8.18 -14.76
C ASP A 259 -6.01 -8.47 -13.69
N GLY A 260 -5.27 -7.47 -13.27
CA GLY A 260 -4.19 -7.64 -12.32
C GLY A 260 -2.98 -8.41 -12.87
N GLN A 261 -2.93 -8.69 -14.17
CA GLN A 261 -1.78 -9.36 -14.79
C GLN A 261 -0.79 -8.34 -15.31
N THR A 262 0.44 -8.36 -14.78
CA THR A 262 1.55 -7.54 -15.22
C THR A 262 2.64 -8.40 -15.83
N GLU A 263 3.65 -7.80 -16.45
CA GLU A 263 4.82 -8.53 -16.94
C GLU A 263 5.60 -9.20 -15.81
N GLU A 264 5.56 -8.63 -14.60
CA GLU A 264 6.23 -9.17 -13.41
C GLU A 264 5.41 -10.25 -12.68
N GLY A 265 4.14 -10.44 -13.02
CA GLY A 265 3.27 -11.43 -12.40
C GLY A 265 1.84 -10.94 -12.16
N THR A 266 1.13 -11.60 -11.25
CA THR A 266 -0.24 -11.26 -10.88
C THR A 266 -0.26 -10.45 -9.60
N ILE A 267 -0.89 -9.28 -9.61
CA ILE A 267 -1.19 -8.49 -8.41
C ILE A 267 -2.54 -8.92 -7.83
N ASP A 268 -2.66 -8.87 -6.51
CA ASP A 268 -3.92 -9.19 -5.82
C ASP A 268 -4.96 -8.06 -5.96
N ILE A 269 -6.19 -8.38 -5.56
CA ILE A 269 -7.31 -7.43 -5.67
C ILE A 269 -7.12 -6.16 -4.84
N GLU A 270 -6.42 -6.24 -3.72
CA GLU A 270 -6.18 -5.09 -2.85
C GLU A 270 -5.14 -4.16 -3.48
N SER A 271 -4.07 -4.71 -4.03
CA SER A 271 -3.06 -3.97 -4.80
C SER A 271 -3.67 -3.34 -6.06
N LEU A 272 -4.54 -4.07 -6.76
CA LEU A 272 -5.25 -3.55 -7.92
C LEU A 272 -6.21 -2.41 -7.53
N ALA A 273 -6.94 -2.55 -6.42
CA ALA A 273 -7.77 -1.46 -5.90
C ALA A 273 -6.93 -0.24 -5.51
N GLY A 274 -5.70 -0.46 -5.01
CA GLY A 274 -4.70 0.58 -4.80
C GLY A 274 -4.32 1.31 -6.09
N ALA A 275 -4.04 0.56 -7.16
CA ALA A 275 -3.73 1.10 -8.49
C ALA A 275 -4.92 1.87 -9.09
N VAL A 276 -6.14 1.35 -8.96
CA VAL A 276 -7.37 2.06 -9.36
C VAL A 276 -7.50 3.38 -8.61
N GLY A 277 -7.20 3.39 -7.29
CA GLY A 277 -7.20 4.60 -6.49
C GLY A 277 -6.23 5.65 -7.00
N GLU A 278 -4.98 5.27 -7.30
CA GLU A 278 -3.98 6.18 -7.88
C GLU A 278 -4.39 6.68 -9.27
N ALA A 279 -4.95 5.81 -10.10
CA ALA A 279 -5.40 6.18 -11.44
C ALA A 279 -6.55 7.19 -11.41
N ILE A 280 -7.57 6.96 -10.59
CA ILE A 280 -8.71 7.89 -10.45
C ILE A 280 -8.23 9.24 -9.90
N LEU A 281 -7.34 9.24 -8.91
CA LEU A 281 -6.72 10.50 -8.46
C LEU A 281 -5.99 11.21 -9.58
N THR A 282 -5.22 10.46 -10.39
CA THR A 282 -4.51 11.00 -11.54
C THR A 282 -5.49 11.63 -12.55
N PHE A 283 -6.62 10.99 -12.83
CA PHE A 283 -7.66 11.55 -13.71
C PHE A 283 -8.29 12.82 -13.14
N ILE A 284 -8.52 12.87 -11.84
CA ILE A 284 -9.20 14.00 -11.20
C ILE A 284 -8.28 15.22 -11.08
N TYR A 285 -7.01 15.02 -10.74
CA TYR A 285 -6.15 16.12 -10.26
C TYR A 285 -4.94 16.45 -11.13
N SER A 286 -4.56 15.55 -12.01
CA SER A 286 -3.32 15.75 -12.73
C SER A 286 -3.55 16.30 -14.14
N PRO A 287 -2.56 17.02 -14.69
CA PRO A 287 -2.55 17.40 -16.11
C PRO A 287 -2.66 16.21 -17.06
N VAL A 288 -2.28 15.01 -16.58
CA VAL A 288 -2.41 13.74 -17.32
C VAL A 288 -3.87 13.46 -17.63
N GLY A 289 -4.76 13.58 -16.62
CA GLY A 289 -6.19 13.41 -16.83
C GLY A 289 -6.74 14.32 -17.93
N LYS A 290 -6.36 15.60 -17.88
CA LYS A 290 -6.73 16.58 -18.91
C LYS A 290 -6.14 16.25 -20.29
N GLN A 291 -4.88 15.82 -20.35
CA GLN A 291 -4.24 15.44 -21.63
C GLN A 291 -4.88 14.18 -22.23
N ILE A 292 -5.20 13.18 -21.39
CA ILE A 292 -5.95 11.99 -21.84
C ILE A 292 -7.31 12.42 -22.39
N GLU A 293 -8.01 13.35 -21.73
CA GLU A 293 -9.28 13.88 -22.23
C GLU A 293 -9.15 14.65 -23.54
N GLU A 294 -8.18 15.55 -23.65
CA GLU A 294 -7.97 16.36 -24.87
C GLU A 294 -7.59 15.48 -26.06
N ARG A 295 -6.75 14.47 -25.85
CA ARG A 295 -6.40 13.51 -26.88
C ARG A 295 -7.58 12.59 -27.19
N ALA A 296 -8.29 12.13 -26.17
CA ALA A 296 -9.49 11.37 -26.31
C ALA A 296 -10.58 12.09 -27.09
N ALA A 297 -10.78 13.38 -26.84
CA ALA A 297 -11.74 14.20 -27.57
C ALA A 297 -11.40 14.31 -29.07
N ASN A 298 -10.10 14.34 -29.41
CA ASN A 298 -9.64 14.51 -30.78
C ASN A 298 -9.51 13.21 -31.57
N TYR A 299 -9.19 12.09 -30.95
CA TYR A 299 -8.84 10.85 -31.65
C TYR A 299 -9.75 9.66 -31.28
N LEU A 300 -10.20 9.56 -30.02
CA LEU A 300 -10.90 8.38 -29.55
C LEU A 300 -12.32 8.16 -30.09
N PRO A 301 -13.16 9.16 -30.33
CA PRO A 301 -14.51 8.89 -30.87
C PRO A 301 -14.50 8.09 -32.15
N ALA A 302 -13.54 8.37 -33.04
CA ALA A 302 -13.37 7.62 -34.26
C ALA A 302 -12.77 6.22 -34.04
N GLU A 303 -11.91 6.07 -33.03
CA GLU A 303 -11.16 4.83 -32.78
C GLU A 303 -11.90 3.88 -31.83
N LEU A 304 -12.61 4.40 -30.83
CA LEU A 304 -13.48 3.57 -29.96
C LEU A 304 -14.69 3.02 -30.75
N GLN A 305 -15.08 3.69 -31.81
CA GLN A 305 -16.08 3.21 -32.74
C GLN A 305 -15.48 2.40 -33.91
N ALA A 306 -14.16 2.42 -34.07
CA ALA A 306 -13.51 1.64 -35.10
C ALA A 306 -13.70 0.14 -34.83
N LEU A 307 -13.97 -0.57 -35.89
CA LEU A 307 -13.93 -2.02 -35.85
C LEU A 307 -12.48 -2.47 -36.12
N ASP A 308 -12.03 -3.50 -35.41
CA ASP A 308 -10.75 -4.12 -35.72
C ASP A 308 -10.80 -4.74 -37.14
N ASP A 309 -9.65 -5.24 -37.61
CA ASP A 309 -9.56 -5.89 -38.93
C ASP A 309 -10.49 -7.10 -39.09
N ARG A 310 -11.20 -7.50 -38.06
CA ARG A 310 -12.11 -8.63 -37.95
C ARG A 310 -13.55 -8.23 -37.64
N GLY A 311 -13.86 -6.94 -37.72
CA GLY A 311 -15.19 -6.41 -37.51
C GLY A 311 -15.61 -6.31 -36.03
N MET A 312 -14.68 -6.42 -35.09
CA MET A 312 -14.98 -6.24 -33.68
C MET A 312 -14.79 -4.81 -33.24
N ILE A 313 -15.65 -4.37 -32.35
CA ILE A 313 -15.55 -3.03 -31.77
C ILE A 313 -14.29 -2.91 -30.87
N CYS A 314 -13.56 -1.82 -31.08
CA CYS A 314 -12.35 -1.48 -30.32
C CYS A 314 -12.64 -0.42 -29.26
N ALA A 315 -13.68 -0.66 -28.45
CA ALA A 315 -14.22 0.29 -27.48
C ALA A 315 -13.62 0.17 -26.07
N TYR A 316 -12.67 -0.72 -25.88
CA TYR A 316 -12.14 -1.00 -24.55
C TYR A 316 -10.78 -0.37 -24.35
N SER A 317 -10.48 -0.14 -23.10
CA SER A 317 -9.22 0.46 -22.65
C SER A 317 -8.67 -0.30 -21.45
N THR A 318 -7.40 -0.10 -21.16
CA THR A 318 -6.78 -0.51 -19.92
C THR A 318 -5.73 0.52 -19.52
N TYR A 319 -5.32 0.49 -18.27
CA TYR A 319 -4.21 1.30 -17.79
C TYR A 319 -3.35 0.53 -16.81
N GLY A 320 -2.13 1.00 -16.69
CA GLY A 320 -1.23 0.65 -15.60
C GLY A 320 -0.66 1.91 -14.98
N ILE A 321 -0.44 1.87 -13.68
CA ILE A 321 0.14 2.96 -12.93
C ILE A 321 1.21 2.44 -12.00
N SER A 322 2.28 3.19 -11.87
CA SER A 322 3.36 2.91 -10.95
C SER A 322 3.78 4.21 -10.26
N VAL A 323 3.84 4.17 -8.93
CA VAL A 323 4.24 5.31 -8.11
C VAL A 323 5.56 4.97 -7.46
N GLY A 324 6.65 5.55 -7.97
CA GLY A 324 7.96 5.53 -7.34
C GLY A 324 8.01 6.62 -6.29
N GLU A 325 8.39 6.27 -5.07
CA GLU A 325 8.56 7.25 -4.00
C GLU A 325 9.94 7.11 -3.36
N VAL A 326 10.53 8.24 -2.98
CA VAL A 326 11.66 8.22 -2.07
C VAL A 326 11.10 7.81 -0.71
N PRO A 327 11.55 6.71 -0.11
CA PRO A 327 10.94 6.17 1.10
C PRO A 327 11.32 6.99 2.35
N PHE A 328 11.19 8.32 2.24
CA PHE A 328 11.41 9.26 3.33
C PHE A 328 10.07 9.65 3.94
N ASP A 329 9.76 9.05 5.08
CA ASP A 329 8.57 9.34 5.86
C ASP A 329 8.90 9.47 7.35
N ALA A 330 7.91 9.83 8.14
CA ALA A 330 8.05 9.91 9.59
C ALA A 330 8.50 8.57 10.21
N THR A 331 8.21 7.45 9.57
CA THR A 331 8.61 6.11 10.04
C THR A 331 10.10 5.88 9.80
N LEU A 332 10.63 6.25 8.63
CA LEU A 332 12.05 6.20 8.34
C LEU A 332 12.83 7.13 9.27
N LEU A 333 12.38 8.38 9.42
CA LEU A 333 13.04 9.34 10.31
C LEU A 333 13.02 8.85 11.75
N ARG A 334 11.91 8.29 12.21
CA ARG A 334 11.81 7.65 13.53
C ARG A 334 12.80 6.52 13.69
N SER A 335 12.87 5.62 12.73
CA SER A 335 13.85 4.54 12.73
C SER A 335 15.27 5.07 12.79
N ALA A 336 15.61 6.07 11.99
CA ALA A 336 16.93 6.68 11.97
C ALA A 336 17.25 7.38 13.30
N ILE A 337 16.30 8.05 13.94
CA ILE A 337 16.44 8.65 15.28
C ILE A 337 16.68 7.56 16.33
N ILE A 338 15.89 6.49 16.32
CA ILE A 338 16.02 5.36 17.23
C ILE A 338 17.39 4.68 17.04
N ASP A 339 17.79 4.43 15.81
CA ASP A 339 19.11 3.87 15.50
C ASP A 339 20.25 4.78 15.98
N CYS A 340 20.09 6.10 15.81
CA CYS A 340 21.04 7.08 16.30
C CYS A 340 21.16 7.06 17.83
N LEU A 341 20.07 6.87 18.55
CA LEU A 341 20.01 6.84 20.00
C LEU A 341 20.45 5.49 20.59
N SER A 342 20.23 4.37 19.86
CA SER A 342 20.27 3.01 20.43
C SER A 342 21.33 2.07 19.83
N THR A 343 21.89 2.38 18.68
CA THR A 343 22.73 1.43 17.91
C THR A 343 24.19 1.89 17.73
N THR A 344 24.92 2.03 18.81
CA THR A 344 26.34 2.34 18.66
C THR A 344 27.18 1.22 19.27
N PRO A 345 28.12 0.60 18.52
CA PRO A 345 29.07 -0.34 19.09
C PRO A 345 30.03 0.43 20.01
N VAL A 346 30.06 0.01 21.27
CA VAL A 346 30.96 0.59 22.29
C VAL A 346 32.05 -0.44 22.60
N SER A 347 33.31 -0.04 22.49
CA SER A 347 34.42 -0.91 22.88
C SER A 347 34.46 -1.07 24.39
N ALA A 348 34.42 -2.30 24.90
CA ALA A 348 34.48 -2.59 26.33
C ALA A 348 35.77 -2.04 26.99
N ASP A 349 36.90 -2.10 26.30
CA ASP A 349 38.19 -1.61 26.82
C ASP A 349 38.17 -0.09 26.99
N ALA A 350 37.61 0.64 26.04
CA ALA A 350 37.49 2.09 26.13
C ALA A 350 36.57 2.53 27.28
N VAL A 351 35.49 1.79 27.52
CA VAL A 351 34.57 2.05 28.63
C VAL A 351 35.22 1.75 29.97
N HIS A 352 35.99 0.68 30.04
CA HIS A 352 36.74 0.35 31.25
C HIS A 352 37.77 1.44 31.65
N GLU A 353 38.54 1.92 30.67
CA GLU A 353 39.50 3.01 30.89
C GLU A 353 38.79 4.32 31.32
N GLU A 354 37.67 4.66 30.68
CA GLU A 354 36.85 5.82 31.05
C GLU A 354 36.27 5.69 32.47
N THR A 355 35.88 4.49 32.89
CA THR A 355 35.36 4.21 34.23
C THR A 355 36.45 4.35 35.27
N GLU A 356 37.62 3.78 35.05
CA GLU A 356 38.78 3.93 35.90
C GLU A 356 39.21 5.38 36.09
N HIS A 357 39.20 6.15 34.97
CA HIS A 357 39.52 7.57 35.03
C HIS A 357 38.48 8.37 35.84
N PHE A 358 37.19 8.07 35.69
CA PHE A 358 36.10 8.68 36.45
C PHE A 358 36.21 8.37 37.95
N MET A 359 36.41 7.11 38.29
CA MET A 359 36.57 6.67 39.67
C MET A 359 37.75 7.35 40.37
N ARG A 360 38.88 7.47 39.64
CA ARG A 360 40.09 8.15 40.17
C ARG A 360 39.89 9.63 40.34
N GLY A 361 39.26 10.28 39.33
CA GLY A 361 39.04 11.74 39.34
C GLY A 361 38.08 12.20 40.44
N HIS A 362 37.18 11.31 40.90
CA HIS A 362 36.19 11.61 41.93
C HIS A 362 36.46 10.91 43.25
N GLU A 363 37.71 10.48 43.50
CA GLU A 363 38.13 9.85 44.78
C GLU A 363 37.33 8.57 45.16
N ILE A 364 36.73 7.86 44.26
CA ILE A 364 35.88 6.66 44.50
C ILE A 364 36.68 5.38 44.27
N ARG A 365 37.83 5.31 44.81
CA ARG A 365 38.64 4.09 44.83
C ARG A 365 38.80 3.63 46.28
N LEU A 366 38.86 2.33 46.47
CA LEU A 366 38.94 1.71 47.78
C LEU A 366 40.15 2.26 48.60
N ASP A 367 41.32 2.37 47.97
CA ASP A 367 42.51 2.90 48.59
C ASP A 367 42.37 4.38 49.04
N LEU A 368 41.72 5.21 48.27
CA LEU A 368 41.43 6.60 48.59
C LEU A 368 40.36 6.72 49.67
N LEU A 369 39.32 5.90 49.63
CA LEU A 369 38.25 5.89 50.62
C LEU A 369 38.76 5.37 51.97
N GLU A 370 39.59 4.36 51.97
CA GLU A 370 40.23 3.86 53.19
C GLU A 370 41.20 4.90 53.82
N SER A 371 41.82 5.74 52.98
CA SER A 371 42.67 6.84 53.50
C SER A 371 41.90 7.90 54.29
N MET A 372 40.56 7.89 54.23
CA MET A 372 39.70 8.76 55.07
C MET A 372 39.47 8.20 56.48
N GLU A 373 39.93 6.97 56.75
CA GLU A 373 39.85 6.41 58.08
C GLU A 373 40.62 7.27 59.07
N PRO A 374 40.00 7.66 60.17
CA PRO A 374 40.67 8.50 61.19
C PRO A 374 41.85 7.79 61.78
N HIS A 375 43.02 8.34 61.66
CA HIS A 375 44.27 7.86 62.25
C HIS A 375 44.61 8.79 63.41
N ILE A 376 44.25 8.39 64.60
CA ILE A 376 44.59 9.12 65.82
C ILE A 376 45.81 8.48 66.45
N ARG A 377 46.79 9.29 66.78
CA ARG A 377 48.01 8.79 67.47
C ARG A 377 47.64 8.15 68.78
N PRO A 378 48.18 7.00 69.12
CA PRO A 378 47.97 6.38 70.38
C PRO A 378 48.38 7.32 71.52
N ILE A 379 47.71 7.22 72.68
CA ILE A 379 48.12 7.96 73.86
C ILE A 379 49.49 7.39 74.31
N GLU A 380 50.47 8.24 74.37
CA GLU A 380 51.75 7.89 74.93
C GLU A 380 51.64 8.04 76.46
N TRP A 381 51.48 6.87 77.09
CA TRP A 381 51.48 6.84 78.57
C TRP A 381 52.86 7.10 79.02
N GLY A 382 53.16 8.28 79.68
CA GLY A 382 54.45 8.66 80.15
C GLY A 382 55.02 7.67 81.19
N ARG A 383 56.29 7.62 81.29
CA ARG A 383 57.03 6.73 82.26
C ARG A 383 56.71 7.02 83.75
N GLU A 384 55.79 7.92 84.04
CA GLU A 384 55.48 8.46 85.35
C GLU A 384 54.20 7.90 85.97
N LEU A 385 53.69 6.76 85.57
CA LEU A 385 52.59 6.11 86.24
C LEU A 385 53.13 5.62 87.64
N PRO A 386 52.52 5.95 88.82
CA PRO A 386 52.97 5.62 90.10
C PRO A 386 52.93 4.10 90.36
N ARG A 387 53.99 3.67 90.94
CA ARG A 387 54.11 2.25 91.27
C ARG A 387 53.52 1.90 92.66
N LYS A 388 52.94 2.90 93.41
CA LYS A 388 52.32 2.69 94.71
C LYS A 388 50.91 3.20 94.82
N VAL A 389 49.98 2.38 95.41
CA VAL A 389 48.49 2.56 95.47
C VAL A 389 48.09 3.85 96.26
N GLY A 390 48.94 4.51 97.12
CA GLY A 390 48.54 5.64 97.93
C GLY A 390 48.34 7.01 97.23
N ASP A 391 48.93 7.17 96.02
CA ASP A 391 48.90 8.48 95.29
C ASP A 391 48.14 8.42 93.93
N MET A 392 47.18 7.55 93.87
CA MET A 392 46.57 7.17 92.54
C MET A 392 45.46 8.14 91.99
N ASN A 393 44.78 8.88 92.90
CA ASN A 393 43.65 9.71 92.53
C ASN A 393 43.99 10.80 91.46
N PRO A 394 45.14 11.52 91.56
CA PRO A 394 45.49 12.47 90.52
C PRO A 394 45.79 11.79 89.18
N TYR A 395 46.42 10.64 89.24
CA TYR A 395 46.77 9.89 88.03
C TYR A 395 45.56 9.21 87.34
N ILE A 396 44.62 8.73 88.19
CA ILE A 396 43.34 8.28 87.67
C ILE A 396 42.61 9.41 86.91
N ARG A 397 42.52 10.59 87.48
CA ARG A 397 41.90 11.75 86.83
C ARG A 397 42.65 12.16 85.51
N LEU A 398 43.98 12.09 85.60
CA LEU A 398 44.78 12.36 84.36
C LEU A 398 44.53 11.32 83.27
N PHE A 399 44.48 10.06 83.69
CA PHE A 399 44.15 8.94 82.76
C PHE A 399 42.77 9.11 82.14
N GLU A 400 41.75 9.33 82.99
CA GLU A 400 40.39 9.56 82.48
C GLU A 400 40.35 10.76 81.58
N ARG A 401 41.03 11.86 81.92
CA ARG A 401 41.07 13.03 81.01
C ARG A 401 41.79 12.76 79.72
N GLN A 402 42.88 12.03 79.68
CA GLN A 402 43.62 11.70 78.46
C GLN A 402 42.80 10.76 77.58
N VAL A 403 42.08 9.80 78.20
CA VAL A 403 41.18 8.91 77.46
C VAL A 403 40.01 9.70 76.91
N SER A 404 39.37 10.57 77.71
CA SER A 404 38.30 11.44 77.25
C SER A 404 38.75 12.29 76.06
N ASN A 405 39.87 13.01 76.17
CA ASN A 405 40.44 13.82 75.10
C ASN A 405 40.74 12.97 73.86
N TYR A 406 41.20 11.74 73.99
CA TYR A 406 41.46 10.84 72.84
C TYR A 406 40.15 10.45 72.18
N LEU A 407 39.13 10.10 72.95
CA LEU A 407 37.85 9.72 72.49
C LEU A 407 37.14 10.90 71.78
N ASP A 408 37.20 12.10 72.37
CA ASP A 408 36.64 13.34 71.81
C ASP A 408 37.33 13.69 70.47
N THR A 409 38.66 13.59 70.42
CA THR A 409 39.45 13.79 69.20
C THR A 409 39.11 12.77 68.13
N TYR A 410 38.88 11.51 68.54
CA TYR A 410 38.48 10.45 67.62
C TYR A 410 37.05 10.68 67.06
N GLU A 411 36.11 11.06 67.93
CA GLU A 411 34.74 11.40 67.53
C GLU A 411 34.70 12.56 66.56
N GLU A 412 35.45 13.64 66.84
CA GLU A 412 35.59 14.77 65.96
C GLU A 412 36.16 14.35 64.55
N ALA A 413 37.21 13.51 64.60
CA ALA A 413 37.79 13.01 63.35
C ALA A 413 36.87 12.06 62.63
N LEU A 414 36.09 11.22 63.30
CA LEU A 414 35.07 10.38 62.72
C LEU A 414 33.91 11.19 62.17
N ALA A 415 33.47 12.24 62.87
CA ALA A 415 32.44 13.16 62.37
C ALA A 415 32.89 13.85 61.10
N LYS A 416 34.13 14.37 61.02
CA LYS A 416 34.72 14.93 59.79
C LYS A 416 34.81 13.92 58.65
N ALA A 417 35.16 12.64 58.95
CA ALA A 417 35.18 11.59 57.91
C ALA A 417 33.77 11.29 57.39
N ARG A 418 32.74 11.28 58.24
CA ARG A 418 31.33 11.12 57.81
C ARG A 418 30.87 12.28 56.98
N GLU A 419 31.13 13.53 57.43
CA GLU A 419 30.80 14.73 56.64
C GLU A 419 31.46 14.71 55.25
N ARG A 420 32.73 14.27 55.20
CA ARG A 420 33.43 14.10 53.93
C ARG A 420 32.82 13.00 53.05
N LEU A 421 32.36 11.89 53.58
CA LEU A 421 31.66 10.85 52.85
C LEU A 421 30.30 11.32 52.36
N GLU A 422 29.53 12.10 53.12
CA GLU A 422 28.26 12.69 52.71
C GLU A 422 28.46 13.75 51.62
N ALA A 423 29.48 14.57 51.71
CA ALA A 423 29.86 15.51 50.67
C ALA A 423 30.30 14.76 49.40
N LEU A 424 31.03 13.64 49.55
CA LEU A 424 31.45 12.81 48.44
C LEU A 424 30.25 12.14 47.74
N ASP A 425 29.23 11.66 48.44
CA ASP A 425 28.01 11.12 47.82
C ASP A 425 27.32 12.18 46.97
N THR A 426 27.18 13.39 47.49
CA THR A 426 26.57 14.51 46.73
C THR A 426 27.36 14.85 45.46
N THR A 427 28.67 14.96 45.58
CA THR A 427 29.56 15.28 44.45
C THR A 427 29.60 14.14 43.44
N PHE A 428 29.60 12.89 43.91
CA PHE A 428 29.54 11.70 43.06
C PHE A 428 28.28 11.64 42.21
N ARG A 429 27.11 11.83 42.85
CA ARG A 429 25.82 11.82 42.11
C ARG A 429 25.77 12.92 41.06
N ALA A 430 26.23 14.12 41.40
CA ALA A 430 26.29 15.23 40.44
C ALA A 430 27.26 14.94 39.27
N ALA A 431 28.46 14.48 39.59
CA ALA A 431 29.47 14.12 38.60
C ALA A 431 29.04 12.98 37.70
N LEU A 432 28.35 11.98 38.25
CA LEU A 432 27.81 10.85 37.52
C LEU A 432 26.69 11.30 36.57
N LYS A 433 25.77 12.16 36.99
CA LYS A 433 24.75 12.75 36.13
C LYS A 433 25.39 13.50 34.95
N GLU A 434 26.38 14.35 35.21
CA GLU A 434 27.08 15.09 34.14
C GLU A 434 27.87 14.16 33.21
N ARG A 435 28.54 13.15 33.71
CA ARG A 435 29.26 12.18 32.88
C ARG A 435 28.34 11.38 31.99
N LEU A 436 27.21 10.93 32.53
CA LEU A 436 26.16 10.27 31.72
C LEU A 436 25.65 11.19 30.64
N TRP A 437 25.42 12.45 30.97
CA TRP A 437 24.97 13.43 29.97
C TRP A 437 26.01 13.63 28.85
N GLU A 438 27.29 13.77 29.16
CA GLU A 438 28.36 13.86 28.19
C GLU A 438 28.36 12.66 27.23
N LEU A 439 28.11 11.45 27.72
CA LEU A 439 28.02 10.25 26.90
C LEU A 439 26.77 10.26 26.04
N ILE A 440 25.61 10.65 26.57
CA ILE A 440 24.33 10.71 25.87
C ILE A 440 24.34 11.81 24.80
N GLU A 441 24.88 12.98 25.08
CA GLU A 441 24.93 14.08 24.13
C GLU A 441 25.90 13.83 22.96
N ARG A 442 26.98 13.07 23.18
CA ARG A 442 28.05 12.88 22.22
C ARG A 442 27.58 12.04 21.03
N PRO A 443 27.67 12.56 19.77
CA PRO A 443 27.39 11.79 18.57
C PRO A 443 28.16 10.47 18.54
N GLY A 444 27.45 9.38 18.18
CA GLY A 444 28.04 8.04 18.12
C GLY A 444 28.30 7.37 19.47
N ARG A 445 27.83 7.92 20.59
CA ARG A 445 27.90 7.32 21.92
C ARG A 445 26.51 7.03 22.49
N ARG A 446 25.69 8.03 22.75
CA ARG A 446 24.28 7.97 23.12
C ARG A 446 23.98 7.03 24.32
N TYR A 447 22.75 6.52 24.40
CA TYR A 447 22.30 5.66 25.50
C TYR A 447 23.09 4.35 25.67
N PRO A 448 23.55 3.66 24.62
CA PRO A 448 24.36 2.45 24.81
C PRO A 448 25.65 2.70 25.55
N ALA A 449 26.38 3.78 25.20
CA ALA A 449 27.62 4.10 25.88
C ALA A 449 27.40 4.46 27.36
N ALA A 450 26.32 5.20 27.66
CA ALA A 450 25.94 5.51 29.04
C ALA A 450 25.59 4.25 29.85
N LEU A 451 24.87 3.30 29.23
CA LEU A 451 24.52 2.03 29.88
C LEU A 451 25.75 1.16 30.15
N GLU A 452 26.64 1.02 29.16
CA GLU A 452 27.88 0.24 29.32
C GLU A 452 28.81 0.88 30.37
N PHE A 453 28.91 2.20 30.43
CA PHE A 453 29.62 2.92 31.46
C PHE A 453 29.06 2.62 32.85
N LEU A 454 27.74 2.66 33.04
CA LEU A 454 27.09 2.30 34.30
C LEU A 454 27.32 0.84 34.69
N LYS A 455 27.26 -0.08 33.73
CA LYS A 455 27.59 -1.50 33.98
C LYS A 455 29.04 -1.69 34.45
N ALA A 456 29.97 -1.00 33.79
CA ALA A 456 31.38 -1.03 34.17
C ALA A 456 31.62 -0.41 35.54
N LEU A 457 30.92 0.69 35.87
CA LEU A 457 31.02 1.37 37.17
C LEU A 457 30.46 0.55 38.34
N ARG A 458 29.42 -0.23 38.08
CA ARG A 458 28.78 -1.06 39.12
C ARG A 458 29.73 -2.02 39.80
N GLY A 459 30.60 -2.70 39.06
CA GLY A 459 31.50 -3.70 39.60
C GLY A 459 32.46 -3.11 40.65
N PRO A 460 33.20 -2.07 40.37
CA PRO A 460 34.06 -1.41 41.38
C PRO A 460 33.33 -0.91 42.62
N VAL A 461 32.13 -0.32 42.49
CA VAL A 461 31.31 0.11 43.63
C VAL A 461 30.83 -1.07 44.50
N GLU A 462 30.42 -2.19 43.82
CA GLU A 462 30.06 -3.41 44.53
C GLU A 462 31.24 -4.05 45.31
N LEU A 463 32.46 -3.95 44.72
CA LEU A 463 33.68 -4.39 45.42
C LEU A 463 33.95 -3.56 46.67
N ILE A 464 33.72 -2.23 46.64
CA ILE A 464 33.85 -1.36 47.82
C ILE A 464 32.87 -1.81 48.90
N GLU A 465 31.59 -2.02 48.57
CA GLU A 465 30.59 -2.50 49.54
C GLU A 465 30.95 -3.85 50.15
N LYS A 466 31.37 -4.79 49.29
CA LYS A 466 31.79 -6.12 49.75
C LYS A 466 32.98 -6.03 50.68
N HIS A 467 33.98 -5.25 50.34
CA HIS A 467 35.14 -5.02 51.21
C HIS A 467 34.74 -4.43 52.57
N CYS A 468 33.84 -3.45 52.56
CA CYS A 468 33.33 -2.89 53.79
C CYS A 468 32.60 -3.92 54.66
N LEU A 469 31.81 -4.80 54.06
CA LEU A 469 31.15 -5.90 54.78
C LEU A 469 32.17 -6.83 55.45
N GLU A 470 33.20 -7.25 54.70
CA GLU A 470 34.26 -8.12 55.24
C GLU A 470 35.01 -7.44 56.39
N GLN A 471 35.31 -6.12 56.26
CA GLN A 471 35.95 -5.35 57.34
C GLN A 471 35.06 -5.19 58.56
N ILE A 472 33.75 -4.93 58.36
CA ILE A 472 32.76 -4.82 59.43
C ILE A 472 32.68 -6.15 60.21
N GLU A 473 32.62 -7.29 59.57
CA GLU A 473 32.58 -8.57 60.22
C GLU A 473 33.85 -8.86 61.00
N ARG A 474 35.03 -8.60 60.39
CA ARG A 474 36.34 -8.75 61.04
C ARG A 474 36.47 -7.84 62.27
N LEU A 475 36.16 -6.55 62.09
CA LEU A 475 36.26 -5.57 63.18
C LEU A 475 35.23 -5.80 64.27
N ALA A 476 33.99 -6.20 63.92
CA ALA A 476 32.97 -6.54 64.90
C ALA A 476 33.31 -7.75 65.72
N LYS A 477 34.02 -8.73 65.19
CA LYS A 477 34.53 -9.85 65.94
C LYS A 477 35.69 -9.45 66.84
N ALA A 478 36.63 -8.67 66.32
CA ALA A 478 37.78 -8.17 67.08
C ALA A 478 37.36 -7.23 68.21
N ALA A 479 36.41 -6.33 67.96
CA ALA A 479 35.87 -5.39 68.92
C ALA A 479 35.12 -6.11 70.09
N ARG A 480 34.37 -7.19 69.75
CA ARG A 480 33.73 -8.04 70.78
C ARG A 480 34.74 -8.74 71.63
N SER A 481 35.77 -9.37 71.06
CA SER A 481 36.82 -10.06 71.76
C SER A 481 37.56 -9.07 72.66
N ALA A 482 38.00 -7.91 72.14
CA ALA A 482 38.67 -6.88 72.86
C ALA A 482 37.79 -6.28 73.99
N GLY A 483 36.47 -6.12 73.75
CA GLY A 483 35.51 -5.67 74.74
C GLY A 483 35.23 -6.68 75.84
N GLU A 484 35.25 -7.95 75.57
CA GLU A 484 35.12 -9.02 76.57
C GLU A 484 36.37 -9.10 77.42
N GLU A 485 37.54 -9.02 76.85
CA GLU A 485 38.82 -8.94 77.58
C GLU A 485 38.89 -7.69 78.50
N PHE A 486 38.36 -6.59 78.01
CA PHE A 486 38.32 -5.33 78.76
C PHE A 486 37.28 -5.38 79.88
N ARG A 487 36.12 -5.99 79.75
CA ARG A 487 35.06 -6.07 80.75
C ARG A 487 35.42 -7.00 81.91
N SER A 488 36.36 -7.88 81.75
CA SER A 488 36.83 -8.77 82.80
C SER A 488 37.75 -8.10 83.78
N GLU A 489 38.23 -6.90 83.51
CA GLU A 489 39.15 -6.11 84.34
C GLU A 489 38.63 -4.72 84.66
N THR A 490 38.61 -4.29 85.91
CA THR A 490 38.25 -2.96 86.33
C THR A 490 39.47 -2.07 86.43
N LEU A 491 39.27 -0.77 86.22
CA LEU A 491 40.35 0.24 86.41
C LEU A 491 40.99 0.12 87.78
N GLU A 492 40.17 -0.11 88.81
CA GLU A 492 40.67 -0.30 90.16
C GLU A 492 41.56 -1.53 90.30
N ASN A 493 41.19 -2.67 89.71
CA ASN A 493 41.97 -3.86 89.74
C ASN A 493 43.28 -3.73 88.92
N ALA A 494 43.22 -3.05 87.79
CA ALA A 494 44.42 -2.73 86.98
C ALA A 494 45.41 -1.82 87.74
N VAL A 495 44.89 -0.89 88.50
CA VAL A 495 45.68 -0.05 89.35
C VAL A 495 46.28 -0.88 90.48
N LEU A 496 45.52 -1.67 91.21
CA LEU A 496 45.98 -2.52 92.32
C LEU A 496 47.03 -3.52 91.88
N ASN A 497 46.93 -4.04 90.69
CA ASN A 497 47.85 -5.07 90.11
C ASN A 497 49.07 -4.42 89.40
N GLY A 498 49.20 -3.13 89.36
CA GLY A 498 50.23 -2.45 88.57
C GLY A 498 50.20 -2.63 87.09
N GLN A 499 49.03 -2.93 86.57
CA GLN A 499 48.77 -3.22 85.11
C GLN A 499 48.09 -2.06 84.40
N LEU A 500 48.15 -0.85 84.86
CA LEU A 500 47.43 0.29 84.29
C LEU A 500 47.81 0.58 82.85
N THR A 501 49.08 0.43 82.44
CA THR A 501 49.51 0.59 81.02
C THR A 501 48.87 -0.44 80.16
N SER A 502 48.84 -1.74 80.51
CA SER A 502 48.21 -2.82 79.80
C SER A 502 46.67 -2.62 79.68
N PHE A 503 46.05 -2.12 80.75
CA PHE A 503 44.62 -1.77 80.71
C PHE A 503 44.33 -0.61 79.75
N ALA A 504 45.17 0.43 79.81
CA ALA A 504 45.05 1.56 78.87
C ALA A 504 45.21 1.17 77.45
N GLU A 505 46.16 0.30 77.15
CA GLU A 505 46.36 -0.23 75.81
C GLU A 505 45.21 -1.09 75.33
N ARG A 506 44.62 -1.93 76.16
CA ARG A 506 43.41 -2.70 75.88
C ARG A 506 42.18 -1.80 75.65
N LEU A 507 41.98 -0.82 76.50
CA LEU A 507 40.90 0.17 76.35
C LEU A 507 41.02 0.90 75.03
N GLN A 508 42.19 1.46 74.75
CA GLN A 508 42.46 2.15 73.53
C GLN A 508 42.28 1.28 72.30
N THR A 509 42.70 0.02 72.38
CA THR A 509 42.50 -0.95 71.25
C THR A 509 41.03 -1.24 71.08
N SER A 510 40.25 -1.51 72.17
CA SER A 510 38.80 -1.70 72.05
C SER A 510 38.09 -0.50 71.47
N GLN A 511 38.38 0.68 71.93
CA GLN A 511 37.77 1.93 71.45
C GLN A 511 38.17 2.23 70.00
N ARG A 512 39.45 2.01 69.67
CA ARG A 512 39.88 2.15 68.24
C ARG A 512 39.12 1.21 67.34
N LEU A 513 38.98 -0.07 67.71
CA LEU A 513 38.22 -1.04 66.88
C LEU A 513 36.76 -0.65 66.77
N GLU A 514 36.10 -0.17 67.80
CA GLU A 514 34.72 0.33 67.71
C GLU A 514 34.61 1.55 66.81
N LYS A 515 35.54 2.50 66.86
CA LYS A 515 35.51 3.67 65.96
C LYS A 515 35.82 3.30 64.47
N GLN A 516 36.76 2.36 64.27
CA GLN A 516 37.02 1.81 62.98
C GLN A 516 35.74 1.13 62.44
N LEU A 517 35.06 0.36 63.26
CA LEU A 517 33.79 -0.28 62.91
C LEU A 517 32.73 0.76 62.48
N HIS A 518 32.64 1.89 63.20
CA HIS A 518 31.74 2.96 62.83
C HIS A 518 32.10 3.62 61.52
N PHE A 519 33.39 3.82 61.23
CA PHE A 519 33.88 4.32 59.98
C PHE A 519 33.47 3.43 58.82
N TYR A 520 33.76 2.10 58.89
CA TYR A 520 33.42 1.16 57.83
C TYR A 520 31.91 1.02 57.67
N ARG A 521 31.12 1.18 58.71
CA ARG A 521 29.66 1.25 58.60
C ARG A 521 29.20 2.49 57.80
N SER A 522 29.82 3.64 58.01
CA SER A 522 29.56 4.87 57.29
C SER A 522 30.00 4.74 55.81
N LEU A 523 31.19 4.18 55.58
CA LEU A 523 31.71 3.91 54.26
C LEU A 523 30.83 2.91 53.50
N ARG A 524 30.35 1.85 54.17
CA ARG A 524 29.39 0.91 53.59
C ARG A 524 28.09 1.61 53.23
N LYS A 525 27.56 2.50 54.06
CA LYS A 525 26.36 3.28 53.79
C LYS A 525 26.56 4.07 52.50
N PHE A 526 27.64 4.79 52.35
CA PHE A 526 28.00 5.49 51.13
C PHE A 526 28.06 4.57 49.94
N ALA A 527 28.79 3.46 50.00
CA ALA A 527 28.91 2.51 48.89
C ALA A 527 27.56 1.89 48.50
N PHE A 528 26.70 1.57 49.45
CA PHE A 528 25.37 1.08 49.23
C PHE A 528 24.48 2.12 48.57
N GLU A 529 24.47 3.37 49.04
CA GLU A 529 23.70 4.46 48.48
C GLU A 529 24.18 4.79 47.03
N ALA A 530 25.49 4.79 46.80
CA ALA A 530 26.09 4.97 45.48
C ALA A 530 25.70 3.83 44.54
N MET A 531 25.71 2.58 45.01
CA MET A 531 25.31 1.45 44.21
C MET A 531 23.82 1.44 43.85
N GLU A 532 22.95 1.79 44.80
CA GLU A 532 21.50 1.90 44.54
C GLU A 532 21.21 3.04 43.55
N PHE A 533 21.97 4.12 43.60
CA PHE A 533 21.85 5.19 42.61
C PHE A 533 22.29 4.74 41.21
N VAL A 534 23.43 4.02 41.09
CA VAL A 534 23.89 3.44 39.84
C VAL A 534 22.85 2.48 39.29
N LYS A 535 22.27 1.60 40.12
CA LYS A 535 21.20 0.68 39.71
C LYS A 535 19.95 1.42 39.22
N THR A 536 19.55 2.48 39.91
CA THR A 536 18.41 3.30 39.51
C THR A 536 18.62 3.90 38.11
N LEU A 537 19.79 4.51 37.87
CA LEU A 537 20.16 5.06 36.58
C LEU A 537 20.16 4.00 35.47
N MET A 538 20.73 2.82 35.76
CA MET A 538 20.75 1.70 34.83
C MET A 538 19.34 1.24 34.48
N THR A 539 18.48 1.04 35.48
CA THR A 539 17.12 0.54 35.30
C THR A 539 16.27 1.53 34.50
N ASN A 540 16.38 2.82 34.83
CA ASN A 540 15.62 3.86 34.13
C ASN A 540 16.11 4.05 32.67
N LEU A 541 17.40 3.98 32.44
CA LEU A 541 17.99 4.06 31.12
C LEU A 541 17.59 2.84 30.23
N ASP A 542 17.66 1.64 30.80
CA ASP A 542 17.21 0.41 30.10
C ASP A 542 15.70 0.44 29.84
N THR A 543 14.91 0.96 30.76
CA THR A 543 13.46 1.16 30.58
C THR A 543 13.19 2.17 29.47
N LEU A 544 13.91 3.29 29.46
CA LEU A 544 13.79 4.29 28.39
C LEU A 544 14.12 3.70 27.00
N GLN A 545 15.22 2.94 26.90
CA GLN A 545 15.59 2.28 25.66
C GLN A 545 14.51 1.29 25.19
N ARG A 546 13.93 0.50 26.12
CA ARG A 546 12.84 -0.44 25.79
C ARG A 546 11.56 0.28 25.36
N GLU A 547 11.17 1.36 26.01
CA GLU A 547 9.99 2.13 25.59
C GLU A 547 10.19 2.77 24.21
N ILE A 548 11.39 3.30 23.93
CA ILE A 548 11.72 3.82 22.58
C ILE A 548 11.66 2.70 21.55
N ALA A 549 12.23 1.52 21.83
CA ALA A 549 12.18 0.38 20.92
C ALA A 549 10.74 -0.12 20.71
N ARG A 550 9.94 -0.20 21.77
CA ARG A 550 8.53 -0.62 21.72
C ARG A 550 7.66 0.30 20.85
N LEU A 551 7.92 1.60 20.86
CA LEU A 551 7.24 2.55 19.98
C LEU A 551 7.60 2.33 18.50
N SER A 552 8.76 1.75 18.22
CA SER A 552 9.14 1.32 16.86
C SER A 552 8.37 0.08 16.39
N GLU A 553 8.16 -0.89 17.28
CA GLU A 553 7.50 -2.16 16.97
C GLU A 553 5.96 -2.04 16.88
N ALA A 554 5.34 -1.21 17.71
CA ALA A 554 3.89 -1.09 17.82
C ALA A 554 3.19 -0.53 16.55
N GLN A 555 3.94 -0.02 15.58
CA GLN A 555 3.45 0.44 14.28
C GLN A 555 4.01 -0.38 13.10
N GLY A 556 4.42 -1.58 13.36
CA GLY A 556 4.93 -2.54 12.38
C GLY A 556 3.91 -3.00 11.34
N LEU A 557 3.45 -2.09 10.50
CA LEU A 557 3.23 -2.41 9.10
C LEU A 557 4.63 -2.73 8.56
N SER A 558 4.87 -4.01 8.29
CA SER A 558 6.03 -4.43 7.55
C SER A 558 6.26 -3.40 6.44
N ARG A 559 7.44 -2.77 6.40
CA ARG A 559 7.81 -1.81 5.34
C ARG A 559 7.55 -2.42 3.95
N ASP A 560 7.75 -3.72 3.82
CA ASP A 560 7.41 -4.50 2.64
C ASP A 560 5.90 -4.58 2.36
N GLY A 561 5.04 -4.55 3.39
CA GLY A 561 3.58 -4.58 3.22
C GLY A 561 3.03 -3.31 2.58
N ARG A 562 3.61 -2.14 2.87
CA ARG A 562 3.22 -0.86 2.27
C ARG A 562 3.41 -0.85 0.75
N TYR A 563 4.51 -1.47 0.28
CA TYR A 563 4.84 -1.51 -1.15
C TYR A 563 4.22 -2.70 -1.89
N ARG A 564 3.70 -3.71 -1.17
CA ARG A 564 2.99 -4.85 -1.78
C ARG A 564 1.52 -4.55 -2.07
N VAL A 565 0.90 -3.70 -1.28
CA VAL A 565 -0.56 -3.44 -1.35
C VAL A 565 -0.90 -2.30 -2.31
N ASN A 566 0.06 -1.45 -2.66
CA ASN A 566 -0.17 -0.29 -3.54
C ASN A 566 0.73 -0.40 -4.78
N ALA A 567 0.32 0.22 -5.87
CA ALA A 567 1.16 0.40 -7.06
C ALA A 567 2.42 1.25 -6.78
N ARG A 568 2.82 1.33 -5.51
CA ARG A 568 3.94 2.12 -4.97
C ARG A 568 5.15 1.23 -4.72
N PHE A 569 6.32 1.77 -4.97
CA PHE A 569 7.58 1.10 -4.64
C PHE A 569 8.67 2.14 -4.29
N PRO A 570 9.65 1.76 -3.46
CA PRO A 570 10.74 2.66 -3.13
C PRO A 570 11.68 2.79 -4.34
N VAL A 571 12.02 4.04 -4.70
CA VAL A 571 12.99 4.32 -5.77
C VAL A 571 14.44 4.12 -5.31
N CYS A 572 14.69 3.97 -4.01
CA CYS A 572 15.99 3.65 -3.43
C CYS A 572 15.81 2.74 -2.20
N ARG A 573 16.90 2.05 -1.80
CA ARG A 573 16.85 1.19 -0.61
C ARG A 573 16.82 2.03 0.66
N PHE A 574 16.06 1.59 1.66
CA PHE A 574 16.00 2.25 2.97
C PHE A 574 17.36 2.44 3.63
N ALA A 575 18.23 1.42 3.55
CA ALA A 575 19.56 1.48 4.15
C ALA A 575 20.44 2.59 3.55
N ASP A 576 20.34 2.77 2.23
CA ASP A 576 21.11 3.80 1.51
C ASP A 576 20.60 5.19 1.88
N LEU A 577 19.28 5.36 1.89
CA LEU A 577 18.65 6.63 2.31
C LEU A 577 18.94 6.94 3.79
N GLN A 578 18.85 5.96 4.67
CA GLN A 578 19.16 6.10 6.09
C GLN A 578 20.60 6.53 6.31
N SER A 579 21.56 5.93 5.55
CA SER A 579 22.97 6.33 5.58
C SER A 579 23.16 7.79 5.16
N LEU A 580 22.44 8.22 4.14
CA LEU A 580 22.54 9.58 3.60
C LEU A 580 21.96 10.65 4.53
N ILE A 581 20.82 10.37 5.18
CA ILE A 581 20.18 11.33 6.10
C ILE A 581 20.83 11.34 7.49
N ARG A 582 21.65 10.33 7.83
CA ARG A 582 22.24 10.15 9.16
C ARG A 582 22.94 11.40 9.72
N PRO A 583 23.77 12.14 8.98
CA PRO A 583 24.41 13.35 9.51
C PRO A 583 23.38 14.39 9.98
N LYS A 584 22.28 14.54 9.23
CA LYS A 584 21.22 15.48 9.56
C LYS A 584 20.37 15.02 10.74
N VAL A 585 20.12 13.72 10.83
CA VAL A 585 19.45 13.12 11.98
C VAL A 585 20.27 13.29 13.25
N GLU A 586 21.60 13.11 13.17
CA GLU A 586 22.51 13.37 14.30
C GLU A 586 22.44 14.80 14.79
N GLU A 587 22.35 15.78 13.89
CA GLU A 587 22.18 17.20 14.23
C GLU A 587 20.86 17.43 14.97
N VAL A 588 19.74 16.92 14.42
CA VAL A 588 18.40 17.05 15.01
C VAL A 588 18.33 16.38 16.38
N VAL A 589 18.87 15.17 16.51
CA VAL A 589 18.92 14.44 17.78
C VAL A 589 19.76 15.17 18.81
N THR A 590 20.90 15.75 18.39
CA THR A 590 21.77 16.50 19.33
C THR A 590 21.08 17.75 19.83
N LEU A 591 20.37 18.49 18.99
CA LEU A 591 19.57 19.65 19.41
C LEU A 591 18.48 19.25 20.40
N PHE A 592 17.72 18.20 20.08
CA PHE A 592 16.67 17.67 20.96
C PHE A 592 17.22 17.27 22.33
N LEU A 593 18.34 16.56 22.37
CA LEU A 593 18.97 16.17 23.63
C LEU A 593 19.36 17.39 24.45
N ARG A 594 19.94 18.44 23.86
CA ARG A 594 20.29 19.69 24.56
C ARG A 594 19.09 20.39 25.15
N GLU A 595 18.00 20.47 24.41
CA GLU A 595 16.75 21.08 24.88
C GLU A 595 16.11 20.27 26.01
N THR A 596 16.32 18.97 26.04
CA THR A 596 15.67 18.05 26.99
C THR A 596 16.62 17.57 28.11
N LYS A 597 17.83 18.12 28.23
CA LYS A 597 18.85 17.70 29.21
C LYS A 597 18.26 17.48 30.60
N ARG A 598 17.57 18.51 31.12
CA ARG A 598 17.00 18.47 32.46
C ARG A 598 16.01 17.33 32.64
N SER A 599 15.03 17.21 31.72
CA SER A 599 14.05 16.12 31.74
C SER A 599 14.69 14.74 31.69
N HIS A 600 15.74 14.57 30.88
CA HIS A 600 16.48 13.30 30.82
C HIS A 600 17.13 12.95 32.14
N LEU A 601 17.82 13.92 32.79
CA LEU A 601 18.50 13.69 34.04
C LEU A 601 17.53 13.42 35.18
N ASP A 602 16.39 14.11 35.23
CA ASP A 602 15.35 13.93 36.25
C ASP A 602 14.68 12.53 36.08
N VAL A 603 14.42 12.08 34.83
CA VAL A 603 13.92 10.73 34.53
C VAL A 603 14.93 9.66 34.93
N LEU A 604 16.20 9.83 34.54
CA LEU A 604 17.24 8.85 34.85
C LEU A 604 17.47 8.70 36.34
N SER A 605 17.45 9.80 37.11
CA SER A 605 17.62 9.80 38.56
C SER A 605 16.38 9.31 39.33
N GLY A 606 15.25 9.07 38.65
CA GLY A 606 14.03 8.60 39.29
C GLY A 606 13.20 9.70 39.96
N GLU A 607 13.49 10.96 39.67
CA GLU A 607 12.75 12.12 40.18
C GLU A 607 11.37 12.24 39.53
N GLU A 608 11.22 11.66 38.30
CA GLU A 608 9.94 11.53 37.55
C GLU A 608 9.63 10.06 37.25
N PRO A 609 8.83 9.34 38.05
CA PRO A 609 8.58 7.90 37.90
C PRO A 609 7.90 7.49 36.56
N GLN A 610 7.07 8.34 35.99
CA GLN A 610 6.42 8.10 34.66
C GLN A 610 7.27 8.62 33.50
N GLY A 611 8.40 9.19 33.78
CA GLY A 611 9.26 9.88 32.84
C GLY A 611 9.78 9.07 31.65
N PRO A 612 10.24 7.79 31.79
CA PRO A 612 10.78 7.05 30.66
C PRO A 612 9.80 6.96 29.49
N ARG A 613 8.53 6.74 29.77
CA ARG A 613 7.49 6.67 28.75
C ARG A 613 7.20 8.03 28.13
N ALA A 614 7.03 9.06 28.95
CA ALA A 614 6.79 10.42 28.47
C ALA A 614 7.95 10.94 27.62
N LEU A 615 9.19 10.58 27.98
CA LEU A 615 10.37 10.94 27.20
C LEU A 615 10.45 10.17 25.89
N ALA A 616 10.07 8.90 25.86
CA ALA A 616 9.96 8.11 24.64
C ALA A 616 8.87 8.67 23.68
N GLU A 617 7.73 9.12 24.22
CA GLU A 617 6.68 9.80 23.44
C GLU A 617 7.20 11.13 22.84
N ARG A 618 8.05 11.87 23.54
CA ARG A 618 8.74 13.07 23.00
C ARG A 618 9.69 12.73 21.84
N VAL A 619 10.42 11.62 21.92
CA VAL A 619 11.25 11.13 20.80
C VAL A 619 10.37 10.82 19.58
N GLN A 620 9.20 10.25 19.80
CA GLN A 620 8.23 10.01 18.72
C GLN A 620 7.73 11.32 18.10
N GLN A 621 7.41 12.31 18.93
CA GLN A 621 7.00 13.63 18.45
C GLN A 621 8.10 14.31 17.63
N LEU A 622 9.35 14.20 18.06
CA LEU A 622 10.51 14.69 17.31
C LEU A 622 10.56 14.13 15.89
N ALA A 623 10.26 12.83 15.72
CA ALA A 623 10.23 12.21 14.38
C ALA A 623 9.11 12.80 13.50
N THR A 624 7.97 13.13 14.09
CA THR A 624 6.83 13.72 13.36
C THR A 624 7.11 15.17 12.95
N ASP A 625 7.65 15.95 13.86
CA ASP A 625 7.95 17.37 13.61
C ASP A 625 9.20 17.53 12.73
N GLY A 626 10.23 16.72 12.96
CA GLY A 626 11.46 16.69 12.19
C GLY A 626 11.24 16.27 10.74
N TYR A 627 10.30 15.34 10.49
CA TYR A 627 9.94 14.93 9.14
C TYR A 627 9.51 16.12 8.28
N ARG A 628 8.62 16.96 8.79
CA ARG A 628 8.13 18.14 8.04
C ARG A 628 9.23 19.11 7.69
N GLN A 629 10.20 19.30 8.57
CA GLN A 629 11.34 20.19 8.34
C GLN A 629 12.34 19.59 7.34
N MET A 630 12.68 18.32 7.50
CA MET A 630 13.67 17.64 6.66
C MET A 630 13.16 17.35 5.25
N ALA A 631 11.86 17.06 5.07
CA ALA A 631 11.27 16.81 3.76
C ALA A 631 11.48 17.98 2.78
N HIS A 632 11.47 19.22 3.27
CA HIS A 632 11.74 20.39 2.45
C HIS A 632 13.23 20.67 2.17
N MET A 633 14.13 19.99 2.89
CA MET A 633 15.58 20.17 2.76
C MET A 633 16.24 19.10 1.91
N LEU A 634 15.50 18.03 1.56
CA LEU A 634 16.03 16.94 0.75
C LEU A 634 15.93 17.32 -0.74
N ASP A 635 17.06 17.27 -1.42
CA ASP A 635 17.10 17.27 -2.87
C ASP A 635 16.84 15.85 -3.37
N TYR A 636 15.58 15.57 -3.70
CA TYR A 636 15.14 14.24 -4.14
C TYR A 636 15.79 13.79 -5.43
N GLU A 637 16.12 14.74 -6.32
CA GLU A 637 16.80 14.41 -7.55
C GLU A 637 18.24 13.97 -7.29
N ASP A 638 18.98 14.72 -6.46
CA ASP A 638 20.32 14.38 -6.07
C ASP A 638 20.36 13.03 -5.34
N LEU A 639 19.34 12.74 -4.49
CA LEU A 639 19.13 11.44 -3.86
C LEU A 639 19.01 10.31 -4.88
N LEU A 640 18.16 10.45 -5.88
CA LEU A 640 17.98 9.47 -6.94
C LEU A 640 19.29 9.18 -7.67
N PHE A 641 20.02 10.22 -8.03
CA PHE A 641 21.27 10.08 -8.77
C PHE A 641 22.46 9.59 -7.94
N ARG A 642 22.47 9.82 -6.61
CA ARG A 642 23.56 9.35 -5.72
C ARG A 642 23.34 7.91 -5.22
N VAL A 643 22.09 7.52 -5.01
CA VAL A 643 21.77 6.29 -4.26
C VAL A 643 21.46 5.12 -5.18
N GLY A 644 21.18 5.34 -6.48
CA GLY A 644 20.76 4.26 -7.34
C GLY A 644 21.17 4.41 -8.80
N ASN A 645 21.01 3.32 -9.54
CA ASN A 645 20.94 3.36 -10.99
C ASN A 645 19.53 3.90 -11.36
N VAL A 646 19.46 5.20 -11.58
CA VAL A 646 18.19 5.90 -11.87
C VAL A 646 17.53 5.34 -13.12
N GLU A 647 18.33 5.00 -14.14
CA GLU A 647 17.84 4.45 -15.40
C GLU A 647 17.14 3.12 -15.16
N GLU A 648 17.80 2.19 -14.45
CA GLU A 648 17.23 0.89 -14.08
C GLU A 648 15.97 1.04 -13.22
N THR A 649 15.96 1.99 -12.30
CA THR A 649 14.79 2.29 -11.44
C THR A 649 13.61 2.81 -12.26
N LEU A 650 13.86 3.71 -13.22
CA LEU A 650 12.83 4.25 -14.11
C LEU A 650 12.33 3.19 -15.09
N GLU A 651 13.20 2.36 -15.65
CA GLU A 651 12.81 1.23 -16.49
C GLU A 651 11.92 0.24 -15.73
N ALA A 652 12.30 -0.12 -14.50
CA ALA A 652 11.47 -0.96 -13.64
C ALA A 652 10.10 -0.32 -13.35
N GLN A 653 10.07 0.99 -13.14
CA GLN A 653 8.83 1.73 -12.93
C GLN A 653 7.93 1.72 -14.18
N ILE A 654 8.51 1.91 -15.35
CA ILE A 654 7.81 1.83 -16.64
C ILE A 654 7.21 0.44 -16.86
N ASN A 655 7.97 -0.60 -16.58
CA ASN A 655 7.52 -1.99 -16.70
C ASN A 655 6.39 -2.31 -15.72
N ARG A 656 6.45 -1.80 -14.49
CA ARG A 656 5.36 -1.92 -13.50
C ARG A 656 4.10 -1.17 -13.88
N ALA A 657 4.24 -0.04 -14.57
CA ALA A 657 3.12 0.72 -15.13
C ALA A 657 2.60 0.11 -16.44
N ALA A 658 3.04 -1.08 -16.84
CA ALA A 658 2.50 -1.76 -17.99
C ALA A 658 0.98 -1.99 -17.84
N PRO A 659 0.20 -1.88 -18.91
CA PRO A 659 -1.25 -2.12 -18.86
C PRO A 659 -1.57 -3.50 -18.27
N ASN A 660 -2.58 -3.54 -17.40
CA ASN A 660 -2.93 -4.69 -16.58
C ASN A 660 -3.74 -5.74 -17.35
N TRP A 661 -3.29 -6.17 -18.49
CA TRP A 661 -3.80 -7.36 -19.17
C TRP A 661 -2.82 -7.89 -20.21
N LYS A 662 -2.90 -9.18 -20.49
CA LYS A 662 -2.12 -9.79 -21.55
C LYS A 662 -2.95 -9.86 -22.82
N ILE A 663 -2.35 -9.41 -23.90
CA ILE A 663 -2.89 -9.49 -25.25
C ILE A 663 -2.69 -10.90 -25.78
N ASP A 664 -3.71 -11.49 -26.39
CA ASP A 664 -3.58 -12.76 -27.11
C ASP A 664 -2.65 -12.57 -28.33
N PRO A 665 -1.50 -13.26 -28.42
CA PRO A 665 -0.59 -13.13 -29.55
C PRO A 665 -1.23 -13.48 -30.90
N ALA A 666 -2.31 -14.30 -30.91
CA ALA A 666 -3.07 -14.62 -32.10
C ALA A 666 -3.94 -13.45 -32.60
N TYR A 667 -4.14 -12.45 -31.75
CA TYR A 667 -4.93 -11.26 -32.04
C TYR A 667 -4.15 -9.99 -31.71
N PRO A 668 -3.02 -9.72 -32.37
CA PRO A 668 -2.23 -8.52 -32.09
C PRO A 668 -3.11 -7.29 -32.33
N MET A 669 -3.11 -6.41 -31.35
CA MET A 669 -3.83 -5.16 -31.44
C MET A 669 -3.05 -4.22 -32.37
N ARG A 670 -3.55 -4.04 -33.59
CA ARG A 670 -2.86 -3.25 -34.63
C ARG A 670 -3.15 -1.76 -34.56
N ASN A 671 -4.23 -1.37 -33.87
CA ASN A 671 -4.70 0.02 -33.79
C ASN A 671 -4.69 0.56 -32.34
N ASN A 672 -3.86 0.00 -31.47
CA ASN A 672 -3.74 0.49 -30.12
C ASN A 672 -3.05 1.83 -30.08
N ILE A 673 -3.62 2.75 -29.33
CA ILE A 673 -2.92 3.92 -28.85
C ILE A 673 -2.39 3.57 -27.46
N ILE A 674 -1.09 3.43 -27.37
CA ILE A 674 -0.39 3.29 -26.08
C ILE A 674 0.22 4.63 -25.75
N GLU A 675 -0.20 5.17 -24.63
CA GLU A 675 0.34 6.42 -24.09
C GLU A 675 1.06 6.13 -22.78
N ALA A 676 2.22 6.72 -22.62
CA ALA A 676 2.99 6.63 -21.38
C ALA A 676 3.41 8.02 -20.97
N SER A 677 3.05 8.43 -19.77
CA SER A 677 3.38 9.73 -19.21
C SER A 677 4.02 9.57 -17.85
N ALA A 678 5.01 10.40 -17.54
CA ALA A 678 5.61 10.50 -16.23
C ALA A 678 5.44 11.91 -15.67
N PHE A 679 5.19 12.02 -14.37
CA PHE A 679 5.07 13.30 -13.70
C PHE A 679 5.53 13.20 -12.24
N GLY A 680 6.13 14.26 -11.73
CA GLY A 680 6.66 14.31 -10.37
C GLY A 680 7.31 15.67 -10.06
N HIS A 681 7.39 16.02 -8.77
CA HIS A 681 7.97 17.31 -8.35
C HIS A 681 9.47 17.43 -8.60
N TYR A 682 10.18 16.31 -8.59
CA TYR A 682 11.63 16.29 -8.76
C TYR A 682 12.07 15.98 -10.19
N ILE A 683 11.15 16.06 -11.16
CA ILE A 683 11.52 16.02 -12.57
C ILE A 683 12.11 17.36 -12.95
N ASN A 684 13.41 17.39 -13.16
CA ASN A 684 14.11 18.54 -13.73
C ASN A 684 14.58 18.23 -15.16
N SER A 685 15.39 19.10 -15.70
CA SER A 685 15.93 18.96 -17.06
C SER A 685 16.70 17.66 -17.29
N ARG A 686 17.43 17.16 -16.28
CA ARG A 686 18.23 15.94 -16.36
C ARG A 686 17.34 14.70 -16.32
N THR A 687 16.42 14.63 -15.36
CA THR A 687 15.45 13.53 -15.25
C THR A 687 14.51 13.53 -16.44
N GLY A 688 14.05 14.71 -16.90
CA GLY A 688 13.19 14.86 -18.07
C GLY A 688 13.84 14.36 -19.37
N GLN A 689 15.13 14.62 -19.59
CA GLN A 689 15.87 14.07 -20.71
C GLN A 689 15.93 12.53 -20.68
N LEU A 690 16.18 11.95 -19.50
CA LEU A 690 16.19 10.51 -19.32
C LEU A 690 14.81 9.89 -19.58
N LEU A 691 13.75 10.48 -19.06
CA LEU A 691 12.37 10.02 -19.29
C LEU A 691 12.01 10.06 -20.78
N THR A 692 12.41 11.11 -21.48
CA THR A 692 12.21 11.22 -22.94
C THR A 692 13.01 10.15 -23.70
N HIS A 693 14.23 9.86 -23.28
CA HIS A 693 15.04 8.80 -23.86
C HIS A 693 14.38 7.42 -23.68
N LEU A 694 13.72 7.20 -22.53
CA LEU A 694 12.96 5.98 -22.25
C LEU A 694 11.57 5.97 -22.91
N GLY A 695 11.24 6.93 -23.77
CA GLY A 695 9.99 6.97 -24.54
C GLY A 695 8.77 7.47 -23.75
N LEU A 696 9.00 8.18 -22.66
CA LEU A 696 7.95 8.79 -21.86
C LEU A 696 7.78 10.26 -22.20
N THR A 697 6.55 10.69 -22.32
CA THR A 697 6.20 12.12 -22.28
C THR A 697 6.18 12.56 -20.82
N TYR A 698 7.10 13.43 -20.41
CA TYR A 698 7.03 13.97 -19.07
C TYR A 698 6.18 15.23 -19.04
N ILE A 699 5.51 15.44 -17.92
CA ILE A 699 4.65 16.57 -17.67
C ILE A 699 5.28 17.37 -16.55
N GLU A 700 5.50 18.67 -16.81
CA GLU A 700 6.09 19.56 -15.80
C GLU A 700 5.29 19.55 -14.49
N PRO A 701 5.98 19.57 -13.35
CA PRO A 701 5.47 19.12 -12.06
C PRO A 701 4.62 20.16 -11.32
N SER A 702 3.80 20.92 -12.00
CA SER A 702 3.00 21.92 -11.29
C SER A 702 2.06 21.34 -10.23
N ASN A 703 1.81 20.01 -10.20
CA ASN A 703 0.65 19.47 -9.47
C ASN A 703 0.77 18.06 -8.91
N THR A 704 1.95 17.53 -8.61
CA THR A 704 2.02 16.32 -7.79
C THR A 704 1.87 16.66 -6.30
N TYR A 705 1.20 15.79 -5.59
CA TYR A 705 0.76 16.05 -4.22
C TYR A 705 1.87 15.87 -3.21
N ASP A 706 2.77 14.93 -3.48
CA ASP A 706 3.92 14.62 -2.65
C ASP A 706 5.22 14.92 -3.40
N PRO A 707 6.12 15.73 -2.82
CA PRO A 707 7.36 16.10 -3.48
C PRO A 707 8.32 14.93 -3.68
N ASP A 708 8.08 13.81 -3.02
CA ASP A 708 8.89 12.60 -3.01
C ASP A 708 8.41 11.53 -3.99
N GLN A 709 7.41 11.83 -4.86
CA GLN A 709 6.82 10.87 -5.79
C GLN A 709 7.17 11.14 -7.25
N LEU A 710 7.39 10.07 -7.98
CA LEU A 710 7.38 10.00 -9.43
C LEU A 710 6.32 9.01 -9.86
N ILE A 711 5.35 9.48 -10.62
CA ILE A 711 4.26 8.66 -11.11
C ILE A 711 4.48 8.38 -12.60
N VAL A 712 4.45 7.11 -12.98
CA VAL A 712 4.39 6.67 -14.37
C VAL A 712 3.00 6.09 -14.62
N PHE A 713 2.32 6.64 -15.61
CA PHE A 713 0.98 6.25 -16.01
C PHE A 713 1.00 5.83 -17.48
N ARG A 714 0.50 4.64 -17.77
CA ARG A 714 0.39 4.12 -19.12
C ARG A 714 -1.05 3.69 -19.40
N THR A 715 -1.56 4.08 -20.54
CA THR A 715 -2.89 3.66 -21.03
C THR A 715 -2.77 2.92 -22.35
N ALA A 716 -3.66 2.00 -22.58
CA ALA A 716 -3.89 1.42 -23.89
C ALA A 716 -5.38 1.57 -24.21
N HIS A 717 -5.66 2.19 -25.34
CA HIS A 717 -7.00 2.43 -25.86
C HIS A 717 -7.20 1.72 -27.18
N GLY A 718 -8.44 1.65 -27.64
CA GLY A 718 -8.76 1.05 -28.92
C GLY A 718 -8.59 -0.47 -28.95
N VAL A 719 -8.96 -1.12 -27.86
CA VAL A 719 -8.78 -2.55 -27.68
C VAL A 719 -10.10 -3.29 -27.90
N SER A 720 -10.07 -4.41 -28.64
CA SER A 720 -11.22 -5.32 -28.73
C SER A 720 -11.18 -6.39 -27.65
N LEU A 721 -12.35 -6.87 -27.23
CA LEU A 721 -12.42 -7.98 -26.25
C LEU A 721 -11.72 -9.25 -26.73
N ARG A 722 -11.66 -9.50 -28.01
CA ARG A 722 -10.93 -10.64 -28.59
C ARG A 722 -9.44 -10.60 -28.31
N GLY A 723 -8.89 -9.42 -28.04
CA GLY A 723 -7.51 -9.22 -27.64
C GLY A 723 -7.17 -9.68 -26.22
N LEU A 724 -8.17 -9.95 -25.38
CA LEU A 724 -7.93 -10.51 -24.04
C LEU A 724 -7.46 -11.96 -24.14
N GLN A 725 -6.24 -12.25 -23.71
CA GLN A 725 -5.60 -13.56 -23.84
C GLN A 725 -6.46 -14.71 -23.29
N ARG A 726 -7.23 -14.48 -22.22
CA ARG A 726 -8.03 -15.50 -21.53
C ARG A 726 -9.52 -15.49 -21.86
N LEU A 727 -9.96 -14.61 -22.73
CA LEU A 727 -11.38 -14.51 -23.05
C LEU A 727 -11.93 -15.82 -23.63
N ARG A 728 -11.12 -16.54 -24.40
CA ARG A 728 -11.52 -17.86 -24.94
C ARG A 728 -11.74 -18.88 -23.84
N ASP A 729 -10.85 -18.93 -22.84
CA ASP A 729 -11.01 -19.81 -21.69
C ASP A 729 -12.31 -19.51 -20.96
N TYR A 730 -12.66 -18.22 -20.81
CA TYR A 730 -13.92 -17.80 -20.19
C TYR A 730 -15.12 -18.23 -21.02
N GLN A 731 -15.04 -18.07 -22.35
CA GLN A 731 -16.09 -18.49 -23.27
C GLN A 731 -16.28 -20.00 -23.29
N ASP A 732 -15.21 -20.77 -23.29
CA ASP A 732 -15.28 -22.25 -23.30
C ASP A 732 -15.89 -22.76 -21.98
N LEU A 733 -15.52 -22.18 -20.86
CA LEU A 733 -16.16 -22.47 -19.57
C LEU A 733 -17.64 -22.08 -19.55
N TYR A 734 -18.02 -20.93 -20.11
CA TYR A 734 -19.41 -20.53 -20.26
C TYR A 734 -20.17 -21.49 -21.16
N LEU A 735 -19.61 -21.91 -22.27
CA LEU A 735 -20.22 -22.83 -23.25
C LEU A 735 -20.29 -24.25 -22.72
N SER A 736 -19.48 -24.65 -21.75
CA SER A 736 -19.58 -25.97 -21.10
C SER A 736 -20.87 -26.13 -20.27
N GLU A 737 -21.52 -25.02 -19.90
CA GLU A 737 -22.78 -25.05 -19.18
C GLU A 737 -23.96 -25.39 -20.08
N ARG A 738 -25.00 -26.04 -19.52
CA ARG A 738 -26.27 -26.28 -20.20
C ARG A 738 -26.97 -24.95 -20.52
N LEU A 739 -27.80 -24.90 -21.55
CA LEU A 739 -28.52 -23.70 -21.95
C LEU A 739 -29.30 -23.02 -20.80
N GLU A 740 -29.97 -23.82 -19.96
CA GLU A 740 -30.71 -23.31 -18.82
C GLU A 740 -29.80 -22.67 -17.76
N GLU A 741 -28.59 -23.22 -17.54
CA GLU A 741 -27.61 -22.68 -16.61
C GLU A 741 -26.95 -21.40 -17.18
N ARG A 742 -26.69 -21.37 -18.50
CA ARG A 742 -26.20 -20.16 -19.17
C ARG A 742 -27.19 -18.99 -19.03
N ALA A 743 -28.51 -19.27 -19.19
CA ALA A 743 -29.54 -18.28 -18.98
C ALA A 743 -29.54 -17.68 -17.55
N ARG A 744 -29.03 -18.43 -16.56
CA ARG A 744 -28.88 -17.95 -15.17
C ARG A 744 -27.62 -17.10 -14.96
N LEU A 745 -26.67 -17.15 -15.89
CA LEU A 745 -25.48 -16.31 -15.86
C LEU A 745 -25.74 -14.89 -16.36
N HIS A 746 -26.78 -14.69 -17.18
CA HIS A 746 -27.15 -13.41 -17.75
C HIS A 746 -28.06 -12.60 -16.82
N ILE A 747 -27.91 -11.26 -16.84
CA ILE A 747 -28.81 -10.35 -16.11
C ILE A 747 -30.20 -10.31 -16.76
N ASN A 748 -30.27 -10.59 -18.05
CA ASN A 748 -31.52 -10.70 -18.80
C ASN A 748 -31.52 -11.94 -19.67
N ARG A 749 -32.29 -12.98 -19.28
CA ARG A 749 -32.37 -14.25 -19.99
C ARG A 749 -33.07 -14.13 -21.34
N THR A 750 -33.76 -13.03 -21.60
CA THR A 750 -34.49 -12.86 -22.89
C THR A 750 -33.59 -12.26 -23.98
N LEU A 751 -32.45 -11.71 -23.64
CA LEU A 751 -31.49 -11.17 -24.61
C LEU A 751 -30.72 -12.30 -25.30
N GLN A 752 -30.76 -12.32 -26.61
CA GLN A 752 -29.91 -13.16 -27.42
C GLN A 752 -28.61 -12.44 -27.70
N ILE A 753 -27.59 -12.75 -26.93
CA ILE A 753 -26.29 -12.09 -27.02
C ILE A 753 -25.36 -12.97 -27.88
N PRO A 754 -24.77 -12.43 -28.97
CA PRO A 754 -23.83 -13.19 -29.79
C PRO A 754 -22.55 -13.52 -29.00
N LEU A 755 -21.87 -14.58 -29.38
CA LEU A 755 -20.56 -14.93 -28.80
C LEU A 755 -19.52 -13.88 -29.19
N ILE A 756 -18.71 -13.47 -28.22
CA ILE A 756 -17.63 -12.51 -28.45
C ILE A 756 -16.59 -13.09 -29.40
N VAL A 757 -16.19 -14.35 -29.16
CA VAL A 757 -15.30 -15.08 -30.07
C VAL A 757 -16.13 -16.17 -30.78
N PRO A 758 -16.32 -16.08 -32.07
CA PRO A 758 -17.03 -17.12 -32.84
C PRO A 758 -16.36 -18.49 -32.61
N ARG A 759 -17.16 -19.51 -32.42
CA ARG A 759 -16.69 -20.88 -32.20
C ARG A 759 -15.91 -21.39 -33.39
N GLY A 760 -14.60 -21.26 -33.37
CA GLY A 760 -13.77 -22.02 -34.33
C GLY A 760 -14.12 -21.82 -35.79
N GLU A 761 -15.03 -20.88 -36.10
CA GLU A 761 -15.43 -20.56 -37.47
C GLU A 761 -14.22 -20.27 -38.36
N GLU A 762 -13.21 -19.65 -37.80
CA GLU A 762 -11.91 -19.39 -38.44
C GLU A 762 -11.12 -20.67 -38.79
N LYS A 763 -11.36 -21.75 -38.04
CA LYS A 763 -10.74 -23.08 -38.27
C LYS A 763 -11.73 -24.08 -38.79
N SER A 764 -13.00 -23.66 -38.93
CA SER A 764 -14.06 -24.53 -39.43
C SER A 764 -13.78 -24.93 -40.90
N PRO A 765 -13.85 -26.21 -41.23
CA PRO A 765 -13.80 -26.65 -42.62
C PRO A 765 -14.88 -25.95 -43.47
N THR A 766 -16.04 -25.68 -42.88
CA THR A 766 -17.15 -24.99 -43.53
C THR A 766 -16.82 -23.55 -43.88
N MET A 767 -16.25 -22.80 -42.94
CA MET A 767 -15.82 -21.41 -43.17
C MET A 767 -14.69 -21.38 -44.21
N ARG A 768 -13.76 -22.32 -44.12
CA ARG A 768 -12.69 -22.48 -45.10
C ARG A 768 -13.27 -22.74 -46.50
N ALA A 769 -14.23 -23.67 -46.62
CA ALA A 769 -14.89 -23.98 -47.88
C ALA A 769 -15.68 -22.78 -48.44
N PHE A 770 -16.37 -22.03 -47.56
CA PHE A 770 -17.10 -20.83 -47.97
C PHE A 770 -16.14 -19.70 -48.43
N ALA A 771 -15.12 -19.37 -47.67
CA ALA A 771 -14.17 -18.32 -48.02
C ALA A 771 -13.37 -18.63 -49.29
N LEU A 772 -12.89 -19.85 -49.44
CA LEU A 772 -12.22 -20.31 -50.64
C LEU A 772 -13.20 -20.37 -51.82
N GLY A 773 -14.45 -20.84 -51.62
CA GLY A 773 -15.50 -20.87 -52.63
C GLY A 773 -15.81 -19.47 -53.18
N ALA A 774 -15.93 -18.48 -52.29
CA ALA A 774 -16.10 -17.08 -52.69
C ALA A 774 -14.88 -16.54 -53.44
N CYS A 775 -13.67 -16.85 -52.97
CA CYS A 775 -12.43 -16.42 -53.60
C CYS A 775 -12.21 -17.02 -54.99
N LEU A 776 -12.57 -18.29 -55.19
CA LEU A 776 -12.36 -19.04 -56.39
C LEU A 776 -13.58 -19.01 -57.36
N GLY A 777 -14.60 -18.20 -57.03
CA GLY A 777 -15.76 -17.96 -57.87
C GLY A 777 -16.79 -19.07 -57.86
N LEU A 778 -16.75 -19.98 -56.87
CA LEU A 778 -17.81 -20.98 -56.64
C LEU A 778 -19.04 -20.38 -55.94
N ILE A 779 -18.81 -19.32 -55.17
CA ILE A 779 -19.87 -18.51 -54.57
C ILE A 779 -19.75 -17.10 -55.14
N TYR A 780 -20.81 -16.56 -55.66
CA TYR A 780 -20.82 -15.24 -56.28
C TYR A 780 -22.04 -14.46 -55.81
N GLN A 781 -21.97 -13.13 -55.92
CA GLN A 781 -23.02 -12.22 -55.54
C GLN A 781 -23.65 -11.61 -56.81
N ASP A 782 -24.98 -11.63 -56.88
CA ASP A 782 -25.77 -10.89 -57.87
C ASP A 782 -26.76 -10.00 -57.09
N LEU A 783 -26.67 -8.66 -57.34
CA LEU A 783 -27.38 -7.66 -56.61
C LEU A 783 -27.15 -7.77 -55.05
N HIS A 784 -28.12 -8.34 -54.38
CA HIS A 784 -28.06 -8.50 -52.90
C HIS A 784 -27.99 -9.96 -52.44
N ASP A 785 -28.13 -10.91 -53.36
CA ASP A 785 -28.22 -12.32 -53.06
C ASP A 785 -26.95 -13.06 -53.48
N PHE A 786 -26.59 -14.08 -52.71
CA PHE A 786 -25.44 -14.94 -52.97
C PHE A 786 -25.88 -16.26 -53.55
N TYR A 787 -25.15 -16.74 -54.53
CA TYR A 787 -25.44 -17.97 -55.28
C TYR A 787 -24.24 -18.89 -55.31
N LEU A 788 -24.50 -20.18 -55.38
CA LEU A 788 -23.50 -21.18 -55.81
C LEU A 788 -23.40 -21.20 -57.29
N HIS A 789 -22.19 -21.38 -57.82
CA HIS A 789 -21.99 -21.54 -59.24
C HIS A 789 -22.77 -22.79 -59.74
N GLU A 790 -23.61 -22.63 -60.79
CA GLU A 790 -24.47 -23.67 -61.38
C GLU A 790 -25.76 -23.99 -60.59
N GLU A 791 -26.10 -23.32 -59.50
CA GLU A 791 -27.39 -23.48 -58.81
C GLU A 791 -28.28 -22.23 -58.95
N PRO A 792 -29.58 -22.41 -59.26
CA PRO A 792 -30.51 -21.27 -59.42
C PRO A 792 -31.03 -20.72 -58.06
N GLU A 793 -30.85 -21.44 -56.95
CA GLU A 793 -31.38 -21.02 -55.63
C GLU A 793 -30.37 -20.18 -54.90
N PRO A 794 -30.76 -18.98 -54.37
CA PRO A 794 -29.87 -18.15 -53.62
C PRO A 794 -29.52 -18.79 -52.26
N LEU A 795 -28.25 -18.58 -51.85
CA LEU A 795 -27.82 -18.94 -50.51
C LEU A 795 -28.43 -18.00 -49.46
N GLY A 796 -28.79 -16.78 -49.85
CA GLY A 796 -29.42 -15.79 -48.97
C GLY A 796 -29.01 -14.36 -49.27
N ARG A 797 -29.70 -13.44 -48.65
CA ARG A 797 -29.49 -12.01 -48.78
C ARG A 797 -28.49 -11.51 -47.76
N GLY A 798 -27.40 -10.97 -48.20
CA GLY A 798 -26.28 -10.61 -47.34
C GLY A 798 -25.31 -11.78 -47.09
N ARG A 799 -24.08 -11.41 -46.73
CA ARG A 799 -22.96 -12.36 -46.70
C ARG A 799 -23.07 -13.35 -45.52
N ARG A 800 -23.53 -12.84 -44.37
CA ARG A 800 -23.72 -13.70 -43.16
C ARG A 800 -24.85 -14.72 -43.40
N GLN A 801 -25.97 -14.30 -43.95
CA GLN A 801 -27.07 -15.20 -44.23
C GLN A 801 -26.69 -16.25 -45.29
N ALA A 802 -25.92 -15.87 -46.30
CA ALA A 802 -25.37 -16.79 -47.27
C ALA A 802 -24.47 -17.85 -46.65
N TYR A 803 -23.60 -17.44 -45.73
CA TYR A 803 -22.77 -18.38 -44.98
C TYR A 803 -23.60 -19.34 -44.12
N LEU A 804 -24.58 -18.86 -43.36
CA LEU A 804 -25.43 -19.73 -42.53
C LEU A 804 -26.21 -20.76 -43.38
N THR A 805 -26.70 -20.37 -44.54
CA THR A 805 -27.37 -21.30 -45.47
C THR A 805 -26.37 -22.32 -46.02
N PHE A 806 -25.18 -21.87 -46.41
CA PHE A 806 -24.09 -22.75 -46.84
C PHE A 806 -23.69 -23.72 -45.72
N GLU A 807 -23.53 -23.25 -44.51
CA GLU A 807 -23.20 -24.06 -43.34
C GLU A 807 -24.25 -25.12 -43.06
N HIS A 808 -25.54 -24.77 -43.15
CA HIS A 808 -26.63 -25.72 -42.98
C HIS A 808 -26.57 -26.83 -44.03
N ARG A 809 -26.36 -26.48 -45.34
CA ARG A 809 -26.20 -27.45 -46.40
C ARG A 809 -24.93 -28.31 -46.27
N TYR A 810 -23.83 -27.73 -45.82
CA TYR A 810 -22.56 -28.40 -45.66
C TYR A 810 -22.61 -29.47 -44.55
N HIS A 811 -23.43 -29.27 -43.52
CA HIS A 811 -23.61 -30.21 -42.43
C HIS A 811 -24.86 -31.09 -42.53
N ASP A 812 -25.59 -31.03 -43.66
CA ASP A 812 -26.73 -31.89 -43.90
C ASP A 812 -26.25 -33.33 -44.17
N PRO A 813 -26.53 -34.28 -43.25
CA PRO A 813 -26.05 -35.66 -43.39
C PRO A 813 -26.76 -36.42 -44.52
N THR A 814 -27.82 -35.84 -45.10
CA THR A 814 -28.62 -36.47 -46.15
C THR A 814 -28.20 -35.98 -47.55
N SER A 815 -27.28 -35.03 -47.62
CA SER A 815 -26.83 -34.38 -48.87
C SER A 815 -25.38 -34.73 -49.19
N SER A 816 -25.06 -34.92 -50.47
CA SER A 816 -23.68 -35.03 -51.00
C SER A 816 -22.95 -33.66 -51.10
N PHE A 817 -23.63 -32.59 -50.74
CA PHE A 817 -23.15 -31.20 -50.94
C PHE A 817 -21.76 -30.93 -50.38
N ARG A 818 -21.45 -31.46 -49.20
CA ARG A 818 -20.13 -31.31 -48.59
C ARG A 818 -19.02 -31.91 -49.45
N ASP A 819 -19.20 -33.15 -49.87
CA ASP A 819 -18.19 -33.89 -50.64
C ASP A 819 -18.00 -33.27 -52.03
N GLU A 820 -19.11 -32.86 -52.68
CA GLU A 820 -19.08 -32.18 -53.97
C GLU A 820 -18.37 -30.82 -53.91
N ILE A 821 -18.63 -30.00 -52.88
CA ILE A 821 -18.00 -28.69 -52.75
C ILE A 821 -16.51 -28.82 -52.39
N GLU A 822 -16.11 -29.75 -51.55
CA GLU A 822 -14.71 -29.99 -51.22
C GLU A 822 -13.94 -30.52 -52.43
N GLU A 823 -14.49 -31.45 -53.20
CA GLU A 823 -13.87 -31.95 -54.44
C GLU A 823 -13.72 -30.84 -55.49
N THR A 824 -14.76 -30.00 -55.66
CA THR A 824 -14.72 -28.88 -56.58
C THR A 824 -13.70 -27.82 -56.17
N LEU A 825 -13.59 -27.53 -54.87
CA LEU A 825 -12.58 -26.61 -54.34
C LEU A 825 -11.16 -27.13 -54.55
N GLU A 826 -10.93 -28.41 -54.28
CA GLU A 826 -9.62 -29.02 -54.54
C GLU A 826 -9.24 -29.01 -56.02
N LYS A 827 -10.21 -29.25 -56.88
CA LYS A 827 -10.00 -29.18 -58.32
C LYS A 827 -9.65 -27.78 -58.78
N LYS A 828 -10.40 -26.75 -58.32
CA LYS A 828 -10.16 -25.35 -58.62
C LYS A 828 -8.83 -24.87 -58.09
N MET A 829 -8.46 -25.27 -56.88
CA MET A 829 -7.17 -24.93 -56.28
C MET A 829 -6.02 -25.54 -57.08
N ARG A 830 -6.15 -26.80 -57.58
CA ARG A 830 -5.15 -27.43 -58.44
C ARG A 830 -5.06 -26.75 -59.84
N GLU A 831 -6.18 -26.33 -60.40
CA GLU A 831 -6.20 -25.58 -61.62
C GLU A 831 -5.45 -24.25 -61.53
N VAL A 832 -5.64 -23.49 -60.44
CA VAL A 832 -4.97 -22.20 -60.18
C VAL A 832 -3.47 -22.39 -59.81
N LYS A 833 -3.12 -23.43 -59.07
CA LYS A 833 -1.76 -23.76 -58.70
C LYS A 833 -0.84 -24.02 -59.89
N GLY A 834 -1.37 -24.59 -60.97
CA GLY A 834 -0.50 -25.08 -62.09
C GLY A 834 0.47 -26.18 -61.61
N LEU A 835 1.42 -26.55 -62.49
CA LEU A 835 2.29 -27.71 -62.23
C LEU A 835 3.46 -27.53 -61.25
N SER A 836 3.71 -26.34 -60.69
CA SER A 836 5.00 -26.13 -59.98
C SER A 836 5.05 -25.15 -58.84
N ASP A 837 4.02 -24.31 -58.51
CA ASP A 837 4.28 -23.27 -57.48
C ASP A 837 3.01 -22.86 -56.73
N ASN A 838 3.11 -22.85 -55.35
CA ASN A 838 2.09 -22.32 -54.44
C ASN A 838 1.88 -20.79 -54.60
N SER A 839 2.81 -20.07 -55.23
CA SER A 839 2.78 -18.61 -55.33
C SER A 839 1.64 -18.10 -56.19
N ALA A 840 1.23 -18.83 -57.25
CA ALA A 840 0.10 -18.45 -58.10
C ALA A 840 -1.25 -18.47 -57.32
N LEU A 841 -1.49 -19.53 -56.52
CA LEU A 841 -2.66 -19.61 -55.69
C LEU A 841 -2.60 -18.56 -54.57
N ALA A 842 -1.44 -18.40 -53.92
CA ALA A 842 -1.27 -17.37 -52.90
C ALA A 842 -1.53 -15.95 -53.45
N ALA A 843 -1.16 -15.66 -54.69
CA ALA A 843 -1.41 -14.36 -55.33
C ALA A 843 -2.92 -14.13 -55.59
N VAL A 844 -3.67 -15.17 -55.98
CA VAL A 844 -5.14 -15.07 -56.12
C VAL A 844 -5.80 -14.80 -54.79
N LEU A 845 -5.41 -15.55 -53.74
CA LEU A 845 -5.94 -15.36 -52.39
C LEU A 845 -5.59 -13.95 -51.84
N ASP A 846 -4.37 -13.45 -52.08
CA ASP A 846 -3.90 -12.12 -51.67
C ASP A 846 -4.69 -11.00 -52.37
N LYS A 847 -4.99 -11.17 -53.65
CA LYS A 847 -5.83 -10.22 -54.40
C LYS A 847 -7.25 -10.16 -53.78
N HIS A 848 -7.85 -11.30 -53.46
CA HIS A 848 -9.17 -11.36 -52.85
C HIS A 848 -9.15 -10.84 -51.41
N LEU A 849 -8.12 -11.13 -50.62
CA LEU A 849 -7.89 -10.57 -49.31
C LEU A 849 -7.81 -9.04 -49.33
N THR A 850 -7.15 -8.49 -50.38
CA THR A 850 -7.10 -7.03 -50.57
C THR A 850 -8.48 -6.45 -50.88
N ALA A 851 -9.28 -7.12 -51.70
CA ALA A 851 -10.67 -6.72 -52.00
C ALA A 851 -11.56 -6.75 -50.74
N LEU A 852 -11.47 -7.79 -49.93
CA LEU A 852 -12.20 -7.88 -48.67
C LEU A 852 -11.74 -6.77 -47.68
N SER A 853 -10.48 -6.41 -47.70
CA SER A 853 -9.95 -5.33 -46.85
C SER A 853 -10.50 -3.96 -47.25
N ILE A 854 -10.68 -3.69 -48.52
CA ILE A 854 -11.35 -2.50 -49.05
C ILE A 854 -12.82 -2.52 -48.67
N MET A 855 -13.50 -3.64 -48.85
CA MET A 855 -14.91 -3.81 -48.49
C MET A 855 -15.14 -3.55 -46.99
N VAL A 856 -14.29 -4.07 -46.13
CA VAL A 856 -14.34 -3.76 -44.69
C VAL A 856 -14.21 -2.26 -44.44
N ALA A 857 -13.34 -1.57 -45.15
CA ALA A 857 -13.17 -0.12 -44.97
C ALA A 857 -14.41 0.66 -45.47
N GLU A 858 -15.00 0.26 -46.58
CA GLU A 858 -16.23 0.86 -47.10
C GLU A 858 -17.43 0.61 -46.19
N MET A 859 -17.62 -0.62 -45.70
CA MET A 859 -18.70 -0.97 -44.77
C MET A 859 -18.58 -0.26 -43.44
N ARG A 860 -17.36 0.10 -43.05
CA ARG A 860 -17.11 0.95 -41.87
C ARG A 860 -17.50 2.40 -42.06
N GLN A 861 -17.37 2.95 -43.25
CA GLN A 861 -17.73 4.33 -43.58
C GLN A 861 -19.22 4.51 -43.73
N ASP A 862 -19.91 3.50 -44.24
CA ASP A 862 -21.35 3.54 -44.52
C ASP A 862 -22.11 2.50 -43.67
N ARG A 863 -22.19 2.79 -42.38
CA ARG A 863 -22.80 1.90 -41.37
C ARG A 863 -24.31 1.76 -41.49
N ASP A 864 -24.96 2.77 -42.08
CA ASP A 864 -26.41 2.77 -42.18
C ASP A 864 -26.93 1.84 -43.29
N THR A 865 -26.07 1.38 -44.19
CA THR A 865 -26.44 0.52 -45.32
C THR A 865 -26.03 -0.94 -45.16
N HIS A 866 -25.16 -1.27 -44.19
CA HIS A 866 -24.65 -2.63 -44.05
C HIS A 866 -24.96 -3.21 -42.66
N ALA A 867 -25.41 -4.46 -42.64
CA ALA A 867 -25.66 -5.18 -41.41
C ALA A 867 -24.31 -5.48 -40.68
N PRO A 868 -24.24 -5.27 -39.35
CA PRO A 868 -23.04 -5.59 -38.57
C PRO A 868 -22.55 -7.02 -38.74
N GLU A 869 -23.48 -7.96 -38.94
CA GLU A 869 -23.20 -9.38 -39.11
C GLU A 869 -22.47 -9.66 -40.47
N ASP A 870 -22.74 -8.87 -41.49
CA ASP A 870 -22.05 -9.01 -42.79
C ASP A 870 -20.60 -8.52 -42.67
N LEU A 871 -20.35 -7.46 -41.90
CA LEU A 871 -19.00 -6.99 -41.64
C LEU A 871 -18.20 -8.03 -40.86
N GLU A 872 -18.81 -8.68 -39.83
CA GLU A 872 -18.18 -9.73 -39.07
C GLU A 872 -17.86 -10.94 -39.98
N GLN A 873 -18.77 -11.30 -40.88
CA GLN A 873 -18.55 -12.38 -41.81
C GLN A 873 -17.38 -12.10 -42.79
N VAL A 874 -17.29 -10.88 -43.31
CA VAL A 874 -16.16 -10.47 -44.17
C VAL A 874 -14.83 -10.51 -43.43
N ALA A 875 -14.83 -10.09 -42.16
CA ALA A 875 -13.62 -10.12 -41.31
C ALA A 875 -13.16 -11.58 -41.07
N LEU A 876 -14.07 -12.50 -40.80
CA LEU A 876 -13.76 -13.93 -40.65
C LEU A 876 -13.16 -14.54 -41.90
N GLU A 877 -13.76 -14.27 -43.07
CA GLU A 877 -13.24 -14.77 -44.36
C GLU A 877 -11.81 -14.26 -44.63
N ARG A 878 -11.52 -12.99 -44.28
CA ARG A 878 -10.17 -12.47 -44.40
C ARG A 878 -9.17 -13.27 -43.56
N VAL A 879 -9.52 -13.60 -42.29
CA VAL A 879 -8.66 -14.38 -41.40
C VAL A 879 -8.37 -15.76 -41.96
N VAL A 880 -9.38 -16.39 -42.53
CA VAL A 880 -9.23 -17.69 -43.19
C VAL A 880 -8.29 -17.61 -44.39
N LEU A 881 -8.50 -16.63 -45.28
CA LEU A 881 -7.63 -16.46 -46.43
C LEU A 881 -6.19 -16.11 -46.08
N GLU A 882 -5.98 -15.24 -45.06
CA GLU A 882 -4.65 -14.94 -44.55
C GLU A 882 -3.92 -16.18 -44.03
N ARG A 883 -4.66 -17.07 -43.35
CA ARG A 883 -4.13 -18.35 -42.88
C ARG A 883 -3.78 -19.28 -44.05
N GLU A 884 -4.66 -19.42 -45.02
CA GLU A 884 -4.39 -20.25 -46.19
C GLU A 884 -3.16 -19.73 -46.96
N ILE A 885 -3.00 -18.42 -47.13
CA ILE A 885 -1.81 -17.84 -47.77
C ILE A 885 -0.55 -18.18 -47.01
N LYS A 886 -0.55 -18.06 -45.67
CA LYS A 886 0.59 -18.41 -44.83
C LYS A 886 0.95 -19.90 -44.89
N LEU A 887 -0.05 -20.77 -45.08
CA LEU A 887 0.21 -22.20 -45.28
C LEU A 887 0.86 -22.47 -46.62
N LEU A 888 0.56 -21.68 -47.65
CA LEU A 888 1.14 -21.78 -48.98
C LEU A 888 2.53 -21.13 -49.06
N VAL A 889 2.69 -19.99 -48.43
CA VAL A 889 3.91 -19.17 -48.39
C VAL A 889 4.20 -18.72 -46.97
N PRO A 890 4.97 -19.46 -46.15
CA PRO A 890 5.20 -19.17 -44.72
C PRO A 890 5.80 -17.78 -44.46
N GLU A 891 6.62 -17.24 -45.35
CA GLU A 891 7.23 -15.92 -45.22
C GLU A 891 6.35 -14.75 -45.67
N TRP A 892 5.09 -15.05 -46.10
CA TRP A 892 4.18 -14.01 -46.55
C TRP A 892 3.82 -13.06 -45.41
N THR A 893 3.99 -11.75 -45.67
CA THR A 893 3.53 -10.67 -44.77
C THR A 893 2.55 -9.78 -45.54
N TYR A 894 1.41 -9.49 -44.92
CA TYR A 894 0.44 -8.55 -45.47
C TYR A 894 1.05 -7.15 -45.58
N ARG A 895 1.31 -6.69 -46.82
CA ARG A 895 1.67 -5.30 -47.07
C ARG A 895 0.42 -4.49 -47.33
N LYS A 896 0.05 -3.56 -46.42
CA LYS A 896 -0.92 -2.51 -46.75
C LYS A 896 -0.42 -1.79 -48.02
N ARG A 897 -0.96 -2.10 -49.19
CA ARG A 897 -0.82 -1.22 -50.36
C ARG A 897 -1.59 0.04 -49.99
N GLY A 898 -0.89 1.13 -49.78
CA GLY A 898 -1.52 2.41 -49.45
C GLY A 898 -2.61 2.69 -50.46
N ALA A 899 -3.78 3.10 -49.96
CA ALA A 899 -4.80 3.72 -50.79
C ALA A 899 -4.10 4.85 -51.57
N GLY A 900 -3.88 4.61 -52.85
CA GLY A 900 -3.27 5.60 -53.72
C GLY A 900 -4.08 6.89 -53.68
N LYS A 901 -3.41 7.99 -53.42
CA LYS A 901 -3.97 9.30 -53.69
C LYS A 901 -4.34 9.32 -55.18
N ASN A 902 -5.61 9.37 -55.49
CA ASN A 902 -6.18 10.01 -56.65
C ASN A 902 -7.33 10.85 -56.18
#